data_c0b2cc2bbccf9bd38902b9ef41533d55
#
_entry.id   c0b2cc2bbccf9bd38902b9ef41533d55
#
_cell.length_a   1.000
_cell.length_b   1.000
_cell.length_c   1.000
_cell.angle_alpha   90.00
_cell.angle_beta   90.00
_cell.angle_gamma   90.00
#
_symmetry.space_group_name_H-M   'P 1'
#
loop_
_entity.id
_entity.type
_entity.pdbx_description
1 polymer ?
#
loop_
_entity_poly.entity_id
_entity_poly.type
_entity_poly.pdbx_seq_one_letter_code
_entity_poly.pdbx_strand_id
1 'polypeptide(L)'
;MARNSVLLLLLSLVASAPASAQLLVGRERSPPDLSGEWRLESDEDPGQPPLGDYLGIPYNDAGRQRSDTTAESIWGTSEYRCRPHSAPHQWRGLGGARILKELDPLTRDVNAYHVQFWRSLDRPIYLDGRPHPPAYAPHSWTGFSTGEWVGNTLVVTTTHLKDGFLKRGGPQTSDMYTMTEYLTRNDDYLTVVTIVDDPIYMDEPYVQSTTYEYDPNTIVQMESCVTSALGEAGGTDPHFVPHFLPGQNPYLTEWLGEQDWIPEAATRGGAQTQYPEYVLASPSGTRRAALPLSRSALDVGRMIAAQSPRDGEVHVLPVQGNIYMLVADGTNITASVGPDGVLLVNTGTAVMVDKVRAAVDALATEVAAAPRPNPCAGANCAGNAHGWASPAMNAIVASPAPARPIRYIINTSAAPEHTGGNAKLAVEGFFARRGGTNVTGAAANASVIAHENALATMSAPPGDAAPLPPEAWPTDTYFYDFQKLSEYVNGEAVIVYHAPAANTDGDSIVFFRHSEVISAGNLLSTVSYPFIDIDIDGGGSVQGVIDGLNHILDLAVAEYRSQGGTWIIPSHGRLADTADVASYRNMITMIRDRVRQMIDDGMTLEQVIAARPTLDFDGRYGSTQGEWTTDMFVEAVYESLARR
;
A
#
# COMPACT_ATOMS: atom_id res chain seq x y z
N MET A 1 -9.43 -26.71 -83.34
CA MET A 1 -8.42 -26.89 -82.30
C MET A 1 -7.69 -25.59 -81.90
N ALA A 2 -8.15 -24.41 -82.27
CA ALA A 2 -7.43 -23.17 -82.01
C ALA A 2 -8.10 -22.24 -80.94
N ARG A 3 -9.21 -22.69 -80.33
CA ARG A 3 -9.98 -21.82 -79.39
C ARG A 3 -9.71 -22.11 -77.93
N ASN A 4 -9.09 -23.25 -77.55
CA ASN A 4 -8.79 -23.63 -76.18
C ASN A 4 -7.38 -23.22 -75.73
N SER A 5 -6.47 -22.91 -76.62
CA SER A 5 -5.10 -22.50 -76.29
C SER A 5 -4.97 -21.03 -75.91
N VAL A 6 -5.91 -20.17 -76.28
CA VAL A 6 -5.91 -18.75 -75.96
C VAL A 6 -6.49 -18.54 -74.54
N LEU A 7 -7.39 -19.41 -74.08
CA LEU A 7 -7.99 -19.32 -72.74
C LEU A 7 -7.00 -19.79 -71.63
N LEU A 8 -6.11 -20.71 -71.93
CA LEU A 8 -5.06 -21.16 -71.01
C LEU A 8 -3.91 -20.15 -70.87
N LEU A 9 -3.63 -19.34 -71.89
CA LEU A 9 -2.62 -18.28 -71.81
C LEU A 9 -3.14 -17.05 -71.02
N LEU A 10 -4.43 -16.78 -71.05
CA LEU A 10 -5.04 -15.68 -70.26
C LEU A 10 -5.21 -16.06 -68.78
N LEU A 11 -5.39 -17.32 -68.44
CA LEU A 11 -5.41 -17.76 -67.03
C LEU A 11 -4.02 -17.79 -66.41
N SER A 12 -2.95 -18.02 -67.17
CA SER A 12 -1.58 -17.99 -66.65
C SER A 12 -1.02 -16.58 -66.42
N LEU A 13 -1.62 -15.55 -67.04
CA LEU A 13 -1.22 -14.14 -66.83
C LEU A 13 -1.94 -13.45 -65.63
N VAL A 14 -3.04 -14.03 -65.12
CA VAL A 14 -3.75 -13.49 -63.97
C VAL A 14 -3.26 -14.09 -62.65
N ALA A 15 -2.52 -15.21 -62.71
CA ALA A 15 -2.00 -15.88 -61.49
C ALA A 15 -0.61 -15.41 -61.04
N SER A 16 0.03 -14.49 -61.76
CA SER A 16 1.40 -14.05 -61.41
C SER A 16 1.51 -12.60 -60.87
N ALA A 17 0.41 -11.97 -60.51
CA ALA A 17 0.44 -10.56 -60.11
C ALA A 17 0.04 -10.20 -58.68
N PRO A 18 0.08 -11.04 -57.66
CA PRO A 18 0.05 -10.46 -56.33
C PRO A 18 1.17 -10.88 -55.37
N ALA A 19 2.18 -11.63 -55.80
CA ALA A 19 3.25 -12.02 -54.86
C ALA A 19 4.18 -10.85 -54.48
N SER A 20 4.24 -9.81 -55.31
CA SER A 20 5.08 -8.63 -55.02
C SER A 20 4.37 -7.56 -54.20
N ALA A 21 3.03 -7.55 -54.20
CA ALA A 21 2.26 -6.57 -53.43
C ALA A 21 2.09 -6.99 -51.94
N GLN A 22 2.14 -8.28 -51.66
CA GLN A 22 2.10 -8.76 -50.26
C GLN A 22 3.45 -8.64 -49.52
N LEU A 23 4.55 -8.43 -50.24
CA LEU A 23 5.87 -8.17 -49.65
C LEU A 23 6.11 -6.70 -49.28
N LEU A 24 5.18 -5.80 -49.61
CA LEU A 24 5.26 -4.38 -49.27
C LEU A 24 4.18 -3.94 -48.28
N VAL A 25 3.25 -4.82 -47.88
CA VAL A 25 2.33 -4.56 -46.80
C VAL A 25 2.98 -5.04 -45.50
N GLY A 26 3.64 -4.10 -44.83
CA GLY A 26 3.89 -4.20 -43.41
C GLY A 26 4.93 -5.24 -43.01
N ARG A 27 6.20 -4.95 -43.16
CA ARG A 27 7.07 -5.15 -42.01
C ARG A 27 6.56 -4.13 -41.00
N GLU A 28 5.70 -4.56 -40.07
CA GLU A 28 5.58 -3.84 -38.81
C GLU A 28 7.02 -3.61 -38.37
N ARG A 29 7.43 -2.36 -38.31
CA ARG A 29 8.75 -2.03 -37.80
C ARG A 29 8.76 -2.59 -36.37
N SER A 30 9.72 -3.45 -36.10
CA SER A 30 9.94 -3.86 -34.70
C SER A 30 10.01 -2.60 -33.85
N PRO A 31 9.36 -2.59 -32.69
CA PRO A 31 9.42 -1.46 -31.78
C PRO A 31 10.86 -1.02 -31.56
N PRO A 32 11.11 0.28 -31.36
CA PRO A 32 12.47 0.75 -31.09
C PRO A 32 13.01 0.11 -29.80
N ASP A 33 14.30 -0.23 -29.80
CA ASP A 33 14.97 -0.77 -28.61
C ASP A 33 15.21 0.37 -27.62
N LEU A 34 14.60 0.30 -26.43
CA LEU A 34 14.79 1.28 -25.36
C LEU A 34 15.98 0.95 -24.45
N SER A 35 16.61 -0.22 -24.60
CA SER A 35 17.70 -0.63 -23.72
C SER A 35 18.94 0.23 -23.92
N GLY A 36 19.65 0.49 -22.81
CA GLY A 36 20.90 1.27 -22.82
C GLY A 36 21.10 2.12 -21.58
N GLU A 37 22.16 2.88 -21.62
CA GLU A 37 22.48 3.91 -20.63
C GLU A 37 22.05 5.27 -21.19
N TRP A 38 21.35 6.04 -20.39
CA TRP A 38 20.70 7.27 -20.79
C TRP A 38 21.14 8.41 -19.88
N ARG A 39 21.79 9.42 -20.44
CA ARG A 39 22.16 10.64 -19.75
C ARG A 39 21.02 11.65 -19.81
N LEU A 40 20.72 12.30 -18.67
CA LEU A 40 19.75 13.40 -18.67
C LEU A 40 20.20 14.52 -19.59
N GLU A 41 19.33 14.94 -20.49
CA GLU A 41 19.53 16.10 -21.37
C GLU A 41 18.71 17.29 -20.90
N SER A 42 17.42 17.10 -20.64
CA SER A 42 16.58 18.14 -20.09
C SER A 42 15.40 17.57 -19.29
N ASP A 43 15.00 18.27 -18.25
CA ASP A 43 13.75 18.10 -17.55
C ASP A 43 13.00 19.43 -17.45
N GLU A 44 11.72 19.37 -17.10
CA GLU A 44 10.87 20.55 -16.92
C GLU A 44 10.95 21.13 -15.51
N ASP A 45 11.84 20.59 -14.68
CA ASP A 45 11.98 20.97 -13.28
C ASP A 45 13.39 21.48 -12.98
N PRO A 46 13.69 22.70 -13.42
CA PRO A 46 15.03 23.27 -13.25
C PRO A 46 15.33 23.56 -11.80
N GLY A 47 16.12 22.70 -11.18
CA GLY A 47 16.58 22.89 -9.82
C GLY A 47 15.59 22.44 -8.74
N GLN A 48 15.88 22.81 -7.50
CA GLN A 48 14.97 22.57 -6.37
C GLN A 48 14.10 23.82 -6.21
N PRO A 49 12.76 23.69 -6.38
CA PRO A 49 11.90 24.81 -6.07
C PRO A 49 12.01 25.14 -4.57
N PRO A 50 11.87 26.40 -4.18
CA PRO A 50 11.76 26.77 -2.77
C PRO A 50 10.63 26.02 -2.09
N LEU A 51 10.76 25.83 -0.79
CA LEU A 51 9.69 25.26 0.02
C LEU A 51 8.42 26.11 -0.12
N GLY A 52 7.29 25.46 -0.35
CA GLY A 52 6.01 26.13 -0.55
C GLY A 52 5.70 26.56 -1.99
N ASP A 53 6.65 26.40 -2.91
CA ASP A 53 6.39 26.59 -4.33
C ASP A 53 5.79 25.30 -4.94
N TYR A 54 4.49 25.32 -5.17
CA TYR A 54 3.75 24.24 -5.81
C TYR A 54 3.33 24.61 -7.24
N LEU A 55 3.98 25.59 -7.82
CA LEU A 55 3.69 26.05 -9.16
C LEU A 55 3.76 24.89 -10.17
N GLY A 56 2.71 24.71 -10.95
CA GLY A 56 2.59 23.64 -11.92
C GLY A 56 2.06 22.31 -11.39
N ILE A 57 1.86 22.16 -10.08
CA ILE A 57 1.18 21.00 -9.50
C ILE A 57 -0.27 21.36 -9.19
N PRO A 58 -1.28 20.68 -9.79
CA PRO A 58 -2.69 21.06 -9.67
C PRO A 58 -3.31 20.59 -8.34
N TYR A 59 -2.72 20.94 -7.22
CA TYR A 59 -3.19 20.55 -5.89
C TYR A 59 -4.54 21.16 -5.53
N ASN A 60 -5.41 20.31 -4.98
CA ASN A 60 -6.59 20.73 -4.23
C ASN A 60 -6.20 21.20 -2.81
N ASP A 61 -7.19 21.56 -1.99
CA ASP A 61 -6.94 22.07 -0.63
C ASP A 61 -6.29 20.99 0.27
N ALA A 62 -6.64 19.71 0.09
CA ALA A 62 -6.05 18.59 0.83
C ALA A 62 -4.56 18.41 0.50
N GLY A 63 -4.22 18.40 -0.80
CA GLY A 63 -2.84 18.25 -1.26
C GLY A 63 -1.96 19.42 -0.80
N ARG A 64 -2.49 20.64 -0.79
CA ARG A 64 -1.80 21.81 -0.24
C ARG A 64 -1.55 21.68 1.25
N GLN A 65 -2.59 21.41 2.05
CA GLN A 65 -2.41 21.23 3.49
C GLN A 65 -1.42 20.14 3.83
N ARG A 66 -1.48 19.01 3.12
CA ARG A 66 -0.55 17.89 3.31
C ARG A 66 0.90 18.31 3.06
N SER A 67 1.14 19.05 1.98
CA SER A 67 2.47 19.53 1.59
C SER A 67 2.97 20.64 2.53
N ASP A 68 2.11 21.58 2.91
CA ASP A 68 2.44 22.70 3.80
C ASP A 68 2.85 22.25 5.21
N THR A 69 2.31 21.15 5.69
CA THR A 69 2.60 20.63 7.03
C THR A 69 3.80 19.69 7.08
N THR A 70 4.45 19.42 5.95
CA THR A 70 5.64 18.59 5.89
C THR A 70 6.87 19.35 6.42
N ALA A 71 7.59 18.72 7.36
CA ALA A 71 8.90 19.18 7.82
C ALA A 71 10.02 18.36 7.18
N GLU A 72 11.05 19.00 6.63
CA GLU A 72 12.19 18.32 6.00
C GLU A 72 12.94 17.37 6.94
N SER A 73 12.92 17.64 8.24
CA SER A 73 13.54 16.79 9.26
C SER A 73 12.95 15.35 9.30
N ILE A 74 11.79 15.11 8.65
CA ILE A 74 11.23 13.77 8.49
C ILE A 74 12.20 12.82 7.77
N TRP A 75 13.06 13.33 6.87
CA TRP A 75 14.06 12.55 6.18
C TRP A 75 15.15 11.96 7.09
N GLY A 76 15.28 12.50 8.31
CA GLY A 76 16.22 12.02 9.32
C GLY A 76 15.65 10.95 10.24
N THR A 77 14.35 10.67 10.19
CA THR A 77 13.73 9.63 11.02
C THR A 77 14.08 8.23 10.53
N SER A 78 14.01 7.25 11.44
CA SER A 78 14.36 5.85 11.13
C SER A 78 13.59 5.28 9.97
N GLU A 79 12.29 5.59 9.88
CA GLU A 79 11.36 5.07 8.88
C GLU A 79 11.57 5.69 7.49
N TYR A 80 12.21 6.86 7.42
CA TYR A 80 12.51 7.53 6.15
C TYR A 80 13.94 7.28 5.66
N ARG A 81 14.78 6.70 6.50
CA ARG A 81 16.14 6.33 6.08
C ARG A 81 16.06 5.31 4.95
N CYS A 82 16.85 5.54 3.93
CA CYS A 82 16.95 4.64 2.79
C CYS A 82 15.67 4.46 1.96
N ARG A 83 14.62 5.24 2.19
CA ARG A 83 13.46 5.22 1.30
C ARG A 83 13.89 5.51 -0.13
N PRO A 84 13.49 4.69 -1.10
CA PRO A 84 13.67 5.01 -2.51
C PRO A 84 12.86 6.25 -2.88
N HIS A 85 13.27 6.91 -3.96
CA HIS A 85 12.41 7.92 -4.57
C HIS A 85 11.16 7.26 -5.17
N SER A 86 10.02 7.95 -5.10
CA SER A 86 8.79 7.52 -5.76
C SER A 86 8.97 7.44 -7.29
N ALA A 87 8.18 6.61 -7.95
CA ALA A 87 8.30 6.38 -9.40
C ALA A 87 8.26 7.67 -10.24
N PRO A 88 7.35 8.64 -10.02
CA PRO A 88 7.37 9.89 -10.78
C PRO A 88 8.60 10.75 -10.52
N HIS A 89 9.14 10.72 -9.29
CA HIS A 89 10.36 11.48 -8.98
C HIS A 89 11.60 10.92 -9.67
N GLN A 90 11.63 9.62 -9.98
CA GLN A 90 12.77 8.97 -10.62
C GLN A 90 13.09 9.55 -12.00
N TRP A 91 12.07 9.89 -12.81
CA TRP A 91 12.25 10.47 -14.13
C TRP A 91 12.78 11.92 -14.13
N ARG A 92 12.96 12.53 -13.00
CA ARG A 92 13.61 13.85 -12.88
C ARG A 92 15.12 13.81 -13.16
N GLY A 93 15.65 12.64 -13.45
CA GLY A 93 16.93 12.47 -14.12
C GLY A 93 18.19 12.66 -13.31
N LEU A 94 18.12 12.69 -11.99
CA LEU A 94 19.32 12.73 -11.17
C LEU A 94 20.19 11.48 -11.46
N GLY A 95 21.34 11.67 -12.12
CA GLY A 95 22.30 10.60 -12.38
C GLY A 95 22.00 9.69 -13.58
N GLY A 96 21.08 10.08 -14.46
CA GLY A 96 20.73 9.29 -15.65
C GLY A 96 19.82 8.08 -15.37
N ALA A 97 19.51 7.34 -16.44
CA ALA A 97 18.69 6.13 -16.38
C ALA A 97 19.40 4.98 -17.09
N ARG A 98 19.22 3.76 -16.57
CA ARG A 98 19.61 2.52 -17.24
C ARG A 98 18.36 1.72 -17.54
N ILE A 99 18.23 1.25 -18.79
CA ILE A 99 17.13 0.39 -19.21
C ILE A 99 17.72 -0.94 -19.70
N LEU A 100 17.38 -2.01 -19.02
CA LEU A 100 17.74 -3.37 -19.40
C LEU A 100 16.52 -4.08 -19.96
N LYS A 101 16.71 -5.08 -20.81
CA LYS A 101 15.62 -5.91 -21.32
C LYS A 101 15.75 -7.34 -20.83
N GLU A 102 14.63 -7.89 -20.37
CA GLU A 102 14.44 -9.28 -20.11
C GLU A 102 13.87 -9.94 -21.38
N LEU A 103 14.54 -11.00 -21.83
CA LEU A 103 14.14 -11.71 -23.04
C LEU A 103 13.55 -13.06 -22.68
N ASP A 104 12.48 -13.44 -23.36
CA ASP A 104 12.02 -14.82 -23.34
C ASP A 104 13.15 -15.74 -23.83
N PRO A 105 13.48 -16.80 -23.08
CA PRO A 105 14.62 -17.66 -23.41
C PRO A 105 14.42 -18.46 -24.71
N LEU A 106 13.19 -18.68 -25.14
CA LEU A 106 12.86 -19.48 -26.33
C LEU A 106 12.58 -18.60 -27.54
N THR A 107 11.67 -17.62 -27.42
CA THR A 107 11.25 -16.76 -28.53
C THR A 107 12.16 -15.57 -28.75
N ARG A 108 12.90 -15.15 -27.71
CA ARG A 108 13.74 -13.96 -27.68
C ARG A 108 12.95 -12.65 -27.74
N ASP A 109 11.64 -12.73 -27.55
CA ASP A 109 10.80 -11.54 -27.39
C ASP A 109 11.14 -10.82 -26.07
N VAL A 110 10.90 -9.51 -26.04
CA VAL A 110 11.10 -8.73 -24.83
C VAL A 110 9.90 -8.93 -23.90
N ASN A 111 10.12 -9.62 -22.79
CA ASN A 111 9.10 -9.84 -21.75
C ASN A 111 8.94 -8.65 -20.82
N ALA A 112 10.04 -7.97 -20.52
CA ALA A 112 10.03 -6.77 -19.68
C ALA A 112 11.20 -5.85 -19.99
N TYR A 113 11.01 -4.57 -19.71
CA TYR A 113 12.10 -3.62 -19.51
C TYR A 113 12.31 -3.39 -18.01
N HIS A 114 13.55 -3.36 -17.57
CA HIS A 114 13.97 -3.03 -16.21
C HIS A 114 14.56 -1.63 -16.21
N VAL A 115 13.88 -0.69 -15.56
CA VAL A 115 14.32 0.70 -15.48
C VAL A 115 14.98 0.94 -14.13
N GLN A 116 16.21 1.44 -14.16
CA GLN A 116 17.04 1.70 -12.99
C GLN A 116 17.51 3.15 -12.96
N PHE A 117 17.42 3.76 -11.79
CA PHE A 117 17.88 5.13 -11.54
C PHE A 117 18.79 5.17 -10.30
N TRP A 118 19.45 6.28 -10.11
CA TRP A 118 20.17 6.55 -8.88
C TRP A 118 19.24 6.52 -7.65
N ARG A 119 19.61 5.78 -6.61
CA ARG A 119 18.80 5.59 -5.39
C ARG A 119 17.39 5.06 -5.62
N SER A 120 17.20 4.30 -6.67
CA SER A 120 15.92 3.66 -6.91
C SER A 120 16.02 2.14 -6.83
N LEU A 121 14.84 1.53 -6.74
CA LEU A 121 14.68 0.10 -6.95
C LEU A 121 14.69 -0.20 -8.44
N ASP A 122 15.02 -1.43 -8.79
CA ASP A 122 14.76 -1.96 -10.12
C ASP A 122 13.25 -1.97 -10.38
N ARG A 123 12.83 -1.37 -11.49
CA ARG A 123 11.43 -1.26 -11.88
C ARG A 123 11.17 -2.04 -13.15
N PRO A 124 10.56 -3.23 -13.06
CA PRO A 124 10.14 -3.98 -14.24
C PRO A 124 8.89 -3.35 -14.87
N ILE A 125 8.91 -3.22 -16.18
CA ILE A 125 7.76 -2.88 -17.03
C ILE A 125 7.45 -4.10 -17.86
N TYR A 126 6.40 -4.83 -17.51
CA TYR A 126 6.03 -6.09 -18.15
C TYR A 126 5.32 -5.86 -19.50
N LEU A 127 5.71 -6.62 -20.51
CA LEU A 127 5.15 -6.54 -21.88
C LEU A 127 4.37 -7.79 -22.28
N ASP A 128 4.21 -8.74 -21.38
CA ASP A 128 3.56 -10.04 -21.63
C ASP A 128 2.03 -10.02 -21.48
N GLY A 129 1.45 -8.85 -21.24
CA GLY A 129 0.00 -8.68 -21.11
C GLY A 129 -0.60 -9.20 -19.80
N ARG A 130 0.23 -9.43 -18.78
CA ARG A 130 -0.26 -9.87 -17.47
C ARG A 130 -1.17 -8.82 -16.84
N PRO A 131 -2.22 -9.25 -16.10
CA PRO A 131 -3.08 -8.32 -15.39
C PRO A 131 -2.35 -7.66 -14.21
N HIS A 132 -2.81 -6.48 -13.83
CA HIS A 132 -2.40 -5.85 -12.58
C HIS A 132 -2.91 -6.66 -11.37
N PRO A 133 -2.19 -6.61 -10.24
CA PRO A 133 -2.62 -7.26 -9.01
C PRO A 133 -3.99 -6.76 -8.53
N PRO A 134 -4.69 -7.53 -7.69
CA PRO A 134 -5.93 -7.05 -7.07
C PRO A 134 -5.62 -5.90 -6.10
N ALA A 135 -6.61 -5.03 -5.87
CA ALA A 135 -6.43 -3.82 -5.07
C ALA A 135 -6.01 -4.07 -3.60
N TYR A 136 -6.25 -5.27 -3.07
CA TYR A 136 -5.80 -5.69 -1.74
C TYR A 136 -4.35 -6.21 -1.70
N ALA A 137 -3.66 -6.26 -2.85
CA ALA A 137 -2.23 -6.55 -2.92
C ALA A 137 -1.38 -5.38 -2.39
N PRO A 138 -0.13 -5.63 -1.97
CA PRO A 138 0.70 -4.58 -1.40
C PRO A 138 1.11 -3.53 -2.44
N HIS A 139 1.30 -2.31 -1.98
CA HIS A 139 1.91 -1.24 -2.76
C HIS A 139 3.43 -1.23 -2.61
N SER A 140 4.13 -0.75 -3.64
CA SER A 140 5.59 -0.60 -3.62
C SER A 140 6.02 0.79 -4.10
N TRP A 141 7.30 1.13 -3.89
CA TRP A 141 7.84 2.42 -4.33
C TRP A 141 7.88 2.59 -5.84
N THR A 142 8.00 1.49 -6.59
CA THR A 142 8.03 1.48 -8.04
C THR A 142 6.69 1.10 -8.67
N GLY A 143 5.75 0.64 -7.84
CA GLY A 143 4.46 0.15 -8.29
C GLY A 143 4.54 -1.15 -9.10
N PHE A 144 3.44 -1.48 -9.75
CA PHE A 144 3.34 -2.57 -10.72
C PHE A 144 3.07 -1.97 -12.10
N SER A 145 3.98 -2.21 -13.06
CA SER A 145 3.97 -1.57 -14.37
C SER A 145 3.77 -2.58 -15.49
N THR A 146 2.82 -2.27 -16.39
CA THR A 146 2.66 -2.99 -17.66
C THR A 146 2.81 -2.01 -18.83
N GLY A 147 3.34 -2.47 -19.94
CA GLY A 147 3.57 -1.66 -21.11
C GLY A 147 2.94 -2.24 -22.37
N GLU A 148 2.48 -1.36 -23.26
CA GLU A 148 1.96 -1.71 -24.59
C GLU A 148 2.55 -0.77 -25.64
N TRP A 149 2.98 -1.34 -26.76
CA TRP A 149 3.48 -0.56 -27.88
C TRP A 149 2.35 0.01 -28.74
N VAL A 150 2.29 1.33 -28.84
CA VAL A 150 1.40 2.06 -29.74
C VAL A 150 2.26 2.76 -30.81
N GLY A 151 2.44 2.10 -31.93
CA GLY A 151 3.38 2.55 -32.96
C GLY A 151 4.84 2.50 -32.44
N ASN A 152 5.48 3.67 -32.35
CA ASN A 152 6.86 3.81 -31.86
C ASN A 152 6.96 4.25 -30.39
N THR A 153 5.84 4.36 -29.70
CA THR A 153 5.77 4.80 -28.31
C THR A 153 5.38 3.63 -27.43
N LEU A 154 6.15 3.37 -26.38
CA LEU A 154 5.76 2.47 -25.32
C LEU A 154 4.87 3.23 -24.34
N VAL A 155 3.62 2.82 -24.21
CA VAL A 155 2.68 3.34 -23.23
C VAL A 155 2.72 2.44 -22.00
N VAL A 156 3.06 3.00 -20.85
CA VAL A 156 3.21 2.26 -19.59
C VAL A 156 2.15 2.72 -18.61
N THR A 157 1.45 1.76 -18.01
CA THR A 157 0.51 2.02 -16.91
C THR A 157 1.06 1.43 -15.62
N THR A 158 1.07 2.22 -14.56
CA THR A 158 1.57 1.82 -13.25
C THR A 158 0.53 2.06 -12.16
N THR A 159 0.31 1.04 -11.35
CA THR A 159 -0.59 1.06 -10.17
C THR A 159 0.14 0.52 -8.94
N HIS A 160 -0.54 0.41 -7.80
CA HIS A 160 0.03 -0.13 -6.55
C HIS A 160 1.27 0.64 -6.09
N LEU A 161 1.17 1.95 -6.17
CA LEU A 161 2.22 2.88 -5.78
C LEU A 161 2.03 3.37 -4.34
N LYS A 162 3.12 3.49 -3.59
CA LYS A 162 3.11 4.10 -2.24
C LYS A 162 3.00 5.61 -2.30
N ASP A 163 2.50 6.20 -1.23
CA ASP A 163 2.62 7.64 -1.01
C ASP A 163 4.08 8.10 -1.11
N GLY A 164 4.31 9.24 -1.72
CA GLY A 164 5.68 9.69 -1.97
C GLY A 164 5.78 11.17 -2.32
N PHE A 165 7.00 11.61 -2.55
CA PHE A 165 7.28 12.99 -2.92
C PHE A 165 7.43 13.13 -4.43
N LEU A 166 6.66 14.04 -5.03
CA LEU A 166 6.84 14.46 -6.42
C LEU A 166 8.09 15.28 -6.61
N LYS A 167 8.35 16.19 -5.63
CA LYS A 167 9.51 17.08 -5.58
C LYS A 167 10.06 17.12 -4.17
N ARG A 168 11.33 17.46 -4.02
CA ARG A 168 11.87 17.82 -2.70
C ARG A 168 11.16 19.07 -2.18
N GLY A 169 11.01 19.15 -0.87
CA GLY A 169 10.47 20.35 -0.24
C GLY A 169 8.95 20.35 -0.02
N GLY A 170 8.30 19.19 -0.05
CA GLY A 170 6.95 19.08 0.45
C GLY A 170 5.91 18.45 -0.47
N PRO A 171 5.92 18.71 -1.80
CA PRO A 171 4.90 18.17 -2.69
C PRO A 171 4.81 16.66 -2.66
N GLN A 172 3.65 16.12 -2.25
CA GLN A 172 3.42 14.68 -2.06
C GLN A 172 2.31 14.15 -2.96
N THR A 173 2.33 12.84 -3.19
CA THR A 173 1.21 12.04 -3.72
C THR A 173 0.58 11.22 -2.60
N SER A 174 -0.69 10.87 -2.77
CA SER A 174 -1.33 9.81 -1.97
C SER A 174 -0.86 8.41 -2.43
N ASP A 175 -1.30 7.34 -1.75
CA ASP A 175 -1.09 5.96 -2.20
C ASP A 175 -2.17 5.50 -3.21
N MET A 176 -3.05 6.40 -3.65
CA MET A 176 -4.14 6.12 -4.59
C MET A 176 -3.85 6.61 -6.02
N TYR A 177 -2.69 7.24 -6.23
CA TYR A 177 -2.35 7.72 -7.56
C TYR A 177 -2.01 6.59 -8.52
N THR A 178 -2.24 6.85 -9.79
CA THR A 178 -1.78 6.04 -10.91
C THR A 178 -0.83 6.85 -11.79
N MET A 179 0.05 6.16 -12.49
CA MET A 179 0.99 6.81 -13.39
C MET A 179 0.87 6.21 -14.79
N THR A 180 0.79 7.09 -15.79
CA THR A 180 0.87 6.70 -17.20
C THR A 180 2.08 7.37 -17.82
N GLU A 181 2.89 6.61 -18.55
CA GLU A 181 4.10 7.10 -19.17
C GLU A 181 4.11 6.80 -20.66
N TYR A 182 4.66 7.72 -21.43
CA TYR A 182 4.85 7.60 -22.87
C TYR A 182 6.35 7.70 -23.16
N LEU A 183 6.97 6.56 -23.45
CA LEU A 183 8.40 6.47 -23.75
C LEU A 183 8.56 6.43 -25.27
N THR A 184 9.16 7.47 -25.84
CA THR A 184 9.39 7.59 -27.28
C THR A 184 10.86 7.78 -27.56
N ARG A 185 11.45 6.83 -28.28
CA ARG A 185 12.84 6.93 -28.75
C ARG A 185 12.90 7.48 -30.17
N ASN A 186 13.65 8.54 -30.35
CA ASN A 186 14.00 9.12 -31.65
C ASN A 186 15.52 9.14 -31.78
N ASP A 187 16.06 8.21 -32.56
CA ASP A 187 17.52 8.00 -32.72
C ASP A 187 18.21 7.83 -31.35
N ASP A 188 19.03 8.80 -30.96
CA ASP A 188 19.78 8.81 -29.71
C ASP A 188 19.06 9.53 -28.55
N TYR A 189 17.81 9.97 -28.76
CA TYR A 189 17.03 10.64 -27.73
C TYR A 189 15.85 9.79 -27.26
N LEU A 190 15.65 9.72 -25.95
CA LEU A 190 14.49 9.14 -25.29
C LEU A 190 13.72 10.23 -24.57
N THR A 191 12.50 10.50 -25.04
CA THR A 191 11.59 11.40 -24.35
C THR A 191 10.56 10.58 -23.56
N VAL A 192 10.41 10.92 -22.29
CA VAL A 192 9.42 10.32 -21.39
C VAL A 192 8.45 11.40 -20.95
N VAL A 193 7.18 11.22 -21.28
CA VAL A 193 6.09 12.04 -20.74
C VAL A 193 5.43 11.23 -19.64
N THR A 194 5.41 11.78 -18.43
CA THR A 194 4.81 11.15 -17.24
C THR A 194 3.56 11.90 -16.84
N ILE A 195 2.45 11.18 -16.70
CA ILE A 195 1.17 11.69 -16.21
C ILE A 195 0.90 11.04 -14.86
N VAL A 196 0.79 11.83 -13.81
CA VAL A 196 0.44 11.42 -12.46
C VAL A 196 -1.00 11.84 -12.19
N ASP A 197 -1.87 10.87 -11.98
CA ASP A 197 -3.29 11.08 -11.68
C ASP A 197 -3.56 10.68 -10.23
N ASP A 198 -3.59 11.67 -9.34
CA ASP A 198 -3.84 11.50 -7.90
C ASP A 198 -5.23 12.03 -7.53
N PRO A 199 -6.21 11.13 -7.35
CA PRO A 199 -7.59 11.54 -7.08
C PRO A 199 -7.80 12.11 -5.67
N ILE A 200 -6.84 11.99 -4.78
CA ILE A 200 -6.91 12.48 -3.40
C ILE A 200 -6.41 13.92 -3.31
N TYR A 201 -5.25 14.21 -3.93
CA TYR A 201 -4.55 15.48 -3.73
C TYR A 201 -4.61 16.43 -4.91
N MET A 202 -5.06 15.99 -6.09
CA MET A 202 -5.04 16.79 -7.30
C MET A 202 -6.43 16.98 -7.91
N ASP A 203 -6.69 18.18 -8.43
CA ASP A 203 -7.92 18.50 -9.17
C ASP A 203 -7.87 17.99 -10.62
N GLU A 204 -6.67 17.85 -11.18
CA GLU A 204 -6.41 17.31 -12.52
C GLU A 204 -5.04 16.59 -12.55
N PRO A 205 -4.77 15.75 -13.55
CA PRO A 205 -3.49 15.06 -13.65
C PRO A 205 -2.30 16.01 -13.78
N TYR A 206 -1.23 15.74 -13.04
CA TYR A 206 0.05 16.41 -13.19
C TYR A 206 0.85 15.77 -14.31
N VAL A 207 1.34 16.58 -15.26
CA VAL A 207 2.10 16.14 -16.41
C VAL A 207 3.49 16.74 -16.38
N GLN A 208 4.50 15.92 -16.64
CA GLN A 208 5.88 16.36 -16.81
C GLN A 208 6.54 15.62 -17.96
N SER A 209 7.56 16.23 -18.59
CA SER A 209 8.40 15.56 -19.58
C SER A 209 9.87 15.59 -19.21
N THR A 210 10.60 14.57 -19.64
CA THR A 210 12.04 14.46 -19.44
C THR A 210 12.66 13.87 -20.70
N THR A 211 13.75 14.44 -21.17
CA THR A 211 14.47 13.95 -22.34
C THR A 211 15.87 13.50 -21.95
N TYR A 212 16.24 12.33 -22.41
CA TYR A 212 17.54 11.71 -22.22
C TYR A 212 18.25 11.53 -23.56
N GLU A 213 19.58 11.61 -23.54
CA GLU A 213 20.45 11.25 -24.65
C GLU A 213 21.12 9.90 -24.39
N TYR A 214 21.19 9.05 -25.42
CA TYR A 214 21.89 7.78 -25.34
C TYR A 214 23.40 8.03 -25.14
N ASP A 215 23.95 7.62 -24.00
CA ASP A 215 25.36 7.73 -23.70
C ASP A 215 25.86 6.46 -22.99
N PRO A 216 26.52 5.55 -23.71
CA PRO A 216 27.01 4.30 -23.15
C PRO A 216 28.08 4.47 -22.05
N ASN A 217 28.57 5.68 -21.85
CA ASN A 217 29.54 5.99 -20.79
C ASN A 217 28.87 6.52 -19.51
N THR A 218 27.57 6.77 -19.54
CA THR A 218 26.82 7.17 -18.35
C THR A 218 26.84 6.04 -17.33
N ILE A 219 27.20 6.37 -16.09
CA ILE A 219 27.22 5.42 -14.98
C ILE A 219 26.04 5.72 -14.08
N VAL A 220 25.03 4.84 -14.10
CA VAL A 220 23.96 4.86 -13.10
C VAL A 220 24.48 4.21 -11.83
N GLN A 221 24.75 5.02 -10.82
CA GLN A 221 25.23 4.53 -9.52
C GLN A 221 24.06 3.95 -8.72
N MET A 222 24.09 2.64 -8.53
CA MET A 222 23.25 1.96 -7.56
C MET A 222 23.91 2.11 -6.18
N GLU A 223 23.65 3.22 -5.49
CA GLU A 223 24.17 3.41 -4.14
C GLU A 223 23.57 2.43 -3.16
N SER A 224 24.42 1.77 -2.37
CA SER A 224 23.96 1.06 -1.19
C SER A 224 23.49 2.06 -0.13
N CYS A 225 22.38 1.79 0.53
CA CYS A 225 22.01 2.58 1.69
C CYS A 225 22.95 2.31 2.84
N VAL A 226 23.59 3.36 3.36
CA VAL A 226 24.40 3.32 4.57
C VAL A 226 23.63 4.04 5.68
N THR A 227 22.86 3.27 6.43
CA THR A 227 22.00 3.79 7.52
C THR A 227 22.79 4.58 8.57
N SER A 228 24.05 4.23 8.81
CA SER A 228 24.90 4.91 9.78
C SER A 228 25.36 6.32 9.36
N ALA A 229 25.34 6.62 8.06
CA ALA A 229 25.78 7.93 7.56
C ALA A 229 24.68 9.01 7.61
N LEU A 230 23.43 8.63 7.84
CA LEU A 230 22.27 9.52 7.84
C LEU A 230 21.78 9.87 9.27
N GLY A 231 22.58 9.61 10.28
CA GLY A 231 22.19 9.45 11.68
C GLY A 231 21.98 10.69 12.51
N GLU A 232 21.88 11.92 11.99
CA GLU A 232 21.95 13.09 12.88
C GLU A 232 20.70 14.00 12.91
N ALA A 233 19.67 13.73 12.15
CA ALA A 233 18.52 14.64 12.09
C ALA A 233 17.34 14.26 13.02
N GLY A 234 17.36 13.08 13.62
CA GLY A 234 16.35 12.66 14.57
C GLY A 234 16.66 13.17 15.98
N GLY A 235 15.67 13.73 16.66
CA GLY A 235 15.75 14.00 18.09
C GLY A 235 16.02 12.73 18.91
N THR A 236 16.09 12.87 20.21
CA THR A 236 16.32 11.75 21.16
C THR A 236 15.12 10.77 21.25
N ASP A 237 13.97 11.15 20.74
CA ASP A 237 12.77 10.32 20.68
C ASP A 237 12.71 9.57 19.34
N PRO A 238 12.84 8.22 19.33
CA PRO A 238 12.80 7.43 18.10
C PRO A 238 11.44 7.47 17.40
N HIS A 239 10.37 7.85 18.13
CA HIS A 239 9.00 7.89 17.62
C HIS A 239 8.51 9.30 17.32
N PHE A 240 9.40 10.29 17.39
CA PHE A 240 9.05 11.67 17.03
C PHE A 240 8.69 11.79 15.56
N VAL A 241 7.54 12.41 15.26
CA VAL A 241 7.05 12.67 13.92
C VAL A 241 7.24 14.16 13.59
N PRO A 242 8.27 14.52 12.81
CA PRO A 242 8.48 15.90 12.40
C PRO A 242 7.36 16.39 11.49
N HIS A 243 6.66 17.45 11.88
CA HIS A 243 5.66 18.12 11.06
C HIS A 243 5.40 19.52 11.56
N PHE A 244 4.76 20.35 10.74
CA PHE A 244 4.25 21.65 11.13
C PHE A 244 2.73 21.61 11.33
N LEU A 245 2.22 22.33 12.29
CA LEU A 245 0.78 22.59 12.39
C LEU A 245 0.33 23.50 11.22
N PRO A 246 -0.93 23.41 10.79
CA PRO A 246 -1.45 24.27 9.72
C PRO A 246 -1.18 25.75 9.97
N GLY A 247 -0.60 26.42 8.99
CA GLY A 247 -0.21 27.83 9.08
C GLY A 247 1.05 28.14 9.90
N GLN A 248 1.71 27.15 10.49
CA GLN A 248 2.90 27.36 11.32
C GLN A 248 4.23 26.96 10.63
N ASN A 249 4.19 26.63 9.35
CA ASN A 249 5.41 26.36 8.60
C ASN A 249 6.16 27.68 8.31
N PRO A 250 7.31 27.94 8.95
CA PRO A 250 8.02 29.21 8.81
C PRO A 250 8.55 29.44 7.38
N TYR A 251 8.88 28.40 6.67
CA TYR A 251 9.40 28.50 5.30
C TYR A 251 8.35 29.04 4.32
N LEU A 252 7.07 28.74 4.53
CA LEU A 252 5.99 29.27 3.71
C LEU A 252 5.83 30.78 3.93
N THR A 253 5.93 31.24 5.18
CA THR A 253 5.83 32.65 5.53
C THR A 253 7.02 33.42 4.93
N GLU A 254 8.23 32.88 5.03
CA GLU A 254 9.45 33.46 4.45
C GLU A 254 9.33 33.57 2.93
N TRP A 255 8.98 32.47 2.27
CA TRP A 255 8.79 32.41 0.81
C TRP A 255 7.73 33.38 0.31
N LEU A 256 6.56 33.42 0.92
CA LEU A 256 5.49 34.34 0.55
C LEU A 256 5.89 35.81 0.78
N GLY A 257 6.69 36.09 1.81
CA GLY A 257 7.24 37.42 2.07
C GLY A 257 8.25 37.88 1.03
N GLU A 258 9.07 36.97 0.50
CA GLU A 258 10.01 37.25 -0.59
C GLU A 258 9.31 37.43 -1.93
N GLN A 259 8.13 36.84 -2.11
CA GLN A 259 7.34 36.83 -3.34
C GLN A 259 6.07 37.69 -3.25
N ASP A 260 6.10 38.77 -2.46
CA ASP A 260 4.93 39.65 -2.18
C ASP A 260 4.31 40.29 -3.41
N TRP A 261 5.08 40.36 -4.51
CA TRP A 261 4.64 40.89 -5.81
C TRP A 261 3.88 39.85 -6.68
N ILE A 262 3.89 38.56 -6.29
CA ILE A 262 3.15 37.51 -6.99
C ILE A 262 1.94 37.13 -6.13
N PRO A 263 0.71 37.11 -6.70
CA PRO A 263 -0.45 36.64 -5.94
C PRO A 263 -0.21 35.24 -5.36
N GLU A 264 -0.53 35.05 -4.09
CA GLU A 264 -0.37 33.77 -3.39
C GLU A 264 -0.97 32.60 -4.20
N ALA A 265 -2.15 32.79 -4.78
CA ALA A 265 -2.79 31.79 -5.60
C ALA A 265 -1.94 31.35 -6.81
N ALA A 266 -1.11 32.24 -7.36
CA ALA A 266 -0.23 31.92 -8.49
C ALA A 266 1.04 31.19 -8.05
N THR A 267 1.53 31.38 -6.83
CA THR A 267 2.73 30.72 -6.31
C THR A 267 2.44 29.36 -5.70
N ARG A 268 1.22 29.17 -5.18
CA ARG A 268 0.88 27.98 -4.40
C ARG A 268 0.22 26.85 -5.20
N GLY A 269 0.15 27.01 -6.53
CA GLY A 269 -0.43 25.98 -7.39
C GLY A 269 -1.96 25.93 -7.35
N GLY A 270 -2.47 24.84 -7.86
CA GLY A 270 -3.89 24.58 -8.12
C GLY A 270 -4.20 24.69 -9.61
N ALA A 271 -5.09 23.84 -10.10
CA ALA A 271 -5.47 23.77 -11.52
C ALA A 271 -5.83 25.15 -12.10
N GLN A 272 -6.50 25.97 -11.30
CA GLN A 272 -6.94 27.32 -11.70
C GLN A 272 -5.81 28.26 -12.10
N THR A 273 -4.60 28.07 -11.53
CA THR A 273 -3.45 28.94 -11.84
C THR A 273 -2.90 28.69 -13.25
N GLN A 274 -3.28 27.58 -13.88
CA GLN A 274 -2.86 27.21 -15.23
C GLN A 274 -3.70 27.93 -16.31
N TYR A 275 -4.83 28.53 -15.96
CA TYR A 275 -5.72 29.17 -16.91
C TYR A 275 -5.47 30.68 -17.04
N PRO A 276 -5.35 31.22 -18.28
CA PRO A 276 -5.08 32.62 -18.50
C PRO A 276 -6.09 33.57 -17.83
N GLU A 277 -7.36 33.20 -17.81
CA GLU A 277 -8.43 33.98 -17.19
C GLU A 277 -8.30 34.08 -15.67
N TYR A 278 -7.65 33.10 -15.01
CA TYR A 278 -7.36 33.17 -13.59
C TYR A 278 -6.16 34.09 -13.31
N VAL A 279 -5.12 34.00 -14.11
CA VAL A 279 -3.92 34.84 -14.00
C VAL A 279 -4.25 36.31 -14.31
N LEU A 280 -5.16 36.54 -15.26
CA LEU A 280 -5.59 37.88 -15.68
C LEU A 280 -6.72 38.44 -14.82
N ALA A 281 -7.41 37.62 -14.04
CA ALA A 281 -8.42 38.08 -13.09
C ALA A 281 -7.72 38.80 -11.95
N SER A 282 -8.04 40.09 -11.80
CA SER A 282 -7.55 41.02 -10.76
C SER A 282 -7.55 40.40 -9.35
N PRO A 283 -6.69 40.87 -8.43
CA PRO A 283 -6.58 40.40 -7.04
C PRO A 283 -7.87 40.37 -6.21
N SER A 284 -8.95 40.97 -6.71
CA SER A 284 -10.29 40.90 -6.11
C SER A 284 -11.12 39.71 -6.60
N GLY A 285 -10.49 38.70 -7.22
CA GLY A 285 -11.14 37.64 -7.97
C GLY A 285 -12.14 36.82 -7.17
N THR A 286 -13.36 36.84 -7.62
CA THR A 286 -14.32 35.76 -7.34
C THR A 286 -13.71 34.45 -7.81
N ARG A 287 -13.45 33.56 -6.86
CA ARG A 287 -13.06 32.15 -7.14
C ARG A 287 -14.07 31.60 -8.14
N ARG A 288 -13.65 31.33 -9.36
CA ARG A 288 -14.48 30.57 -10.28
C ARG A 288 -14.61 29.18 -9.69
N ALA A 289 -15.82 28.65 -9.63
CA ALA A 289 -16.02 27.27 -9.20
C ALA A 289 -15.09 26.38 -10.03
N ALA A 290 -14.30 25.53 -9.35
CA ALA A 290 -13.41 24.59 -10.01
C ALA A 290 -14.21 23.82 -11.06
N LEU A 291 -13.65 23.70 -12.25
CA LEU A 291 -14.23 22.78 -13.24
C LEU A 291 -14.15 21.37 -12.66
N PRO A 292 -15.21 20.58 -12.70
CA PRO A 292 -15.19 19.22 -12.19
C PRO A 292 -14.41 18.32 -13.16
N LEU A 293 -13.07 18.41 -13.11
CA LEU A 293 -12.17 17.57 -13.89
C LEU A 293 -11.62 16.42 -13.06
N SER A 294 -11.80 16.45 -11.73
CA SER A 294 -11.40 15.37 -10.85
C SER A 294 -12.33 14.16 -10.97
N ARG A 295 -11.78 12.97 -10.75
CA ARG A 295 -12.58 11.76 -10.56
C ARG A 295 -13.66 12.03 -9.51
N SER A 296 -14.87 11.52 -9.77
CA SER A 296 -15.96 11.73 -8.79
C SER A 296 -15.59 11.07 -7.46
N ALA A 297 -16.06 11.63 -6.35
CA ALA A 297 -15.90 11.01 -5.03
C ALA A 297 -16.39 9.56 -4.99
N LEU A 298 -17.37 9.20 -5.84
CA LEU A 298 -17.86 7.83 -6.01
C LEU A 298 -16.79 6.91 -6.63
N ASP A 299 -15.99 7.40 -7.58
CA ASP A 299 -14.93 6.59 -8.20
C ASP A 299 -13.79 6.37 -7.21
N VAL A 300 -13.41 7.39 -6.45
CA VAL A 300 -12.43 7.28 -5.36
C VAL A 300 -12.92 6.28 -4.30
N GLY A 301 -14.16 6.39 -3.87
CA GLY A 301 -14.79 5.47 -2.93
C GLY A 301 -14.76 4.00 -3.42
N ARG A 302 -14.99 3.78 -4.72
CA ARG A 302 -14.87 2.42 -5.30
C ARG A 302 -13.43 1.91 -5.29
N MET A 303 -12.45 2.75 -5.58
CA MET A 303 -11.03 2.37 -5.54
C MET A 303 -10.60 1.98 -4.12
N ILE A 304 -11.03 2.73 -3.10
CA ILE A 304 -10.76 2.42 -1.70
C ILE A 304 -11.48 1.12 -1.30
N ALA A 305 -12.76 0.99 -1.62
CA ALA A 305 -13.55 -0.21 -1.32
C ALA A 305 -13.00 -1.48 -1.98
N ALA A 306 -12.36 -1.37 -3.13
CA ALA A 306 -11.72 -2.50 -3.80
C ALA A 306 -10.52 -3.07 -3.03
N GLN A 307 -9.91 -2.30 -2.11
CA GLN A 307 -8.86 -2.80 -1.22
C GLN A 307 -9.42 -3.71 -0.10
N SER A 308 -10.73 -3.65 0.13
CA SER A 308 -11.41 -4.42 1.17
C SER A 308 -12.76 -4.90 0.63
N PRO A 309 -12.77 -5.81 -0.37
CA PRO A 309 -13.96 -6.21 -1.11
C PRO A 309 -15.02 -6.81 -0.20
N ARG A 310 -16.29 -6.39 -0.44
CA ARG A 310 -17.50 -6.89 0.23
C ARG A 310 -18.42 -7.56 -0.79
N ASP A 311 -17.89 -8.54 -1.50
CA ASP A 311 -18.57 -9.30 -2.55
C ASP A 311 -19.14 -10.64 -2.05
N GLY A 312 -18.99 -10.89 -0.75
CA GLY A 312 -19.40 -12.12 -0.12
C GLY A 312 -18.53 -13.34 -0.46
N GLU A 313 -17.35 -13.14 -1.04
CA GLU A 313 -16.37 -14.20 -1.31
C GLU A 313 -15.16 -14.09 -0.36
N VAL A 314 -14.33 -15.14 -0.34
CA VAL A 314 -13.06 -15.16 0.39
C VAL A 314 -11.93 -15.21 -0.62
N HIS A 315 -11.12 -14.14 -0.63
CA HIS A 315 -9.95 -14.05 -1.48
C HIS A 315 -8.70 -14.44 -0.69
N VAL A 316 -7.87 -15.29 -1.25
CA VAL A 316 -6.66 -15.78 -0.60
C VAL A 316 -5.44 -15.11 -1.23
N LEU A 317 -4.66 -14.41 -0.42
CA LEU A 317 -3.41 -13.76 -0.82
C LEU A 317 -2.23 -14.44 -0.09
N PRO A 318 -1.29 -15.07 -0.80
CA PRO A 318 -0.02 -15.48 -0.20
C PRO A 318 0.75 -14.26 0.30
N VAL A 319 1.30 -14.32 1.51
CA VAL A 319 2.07 -13.22 2.09
C VAL A 319 3.54 -13.56 2.12
N GLN A 320 3.96 -14.44 3.02
CA GLN A 320 5.34 -14.90 3.11
C GLN A 320 5.41 -16.23 3.85
N GLY A 321 6.27 -17.14 3.40
CA GLY A 321 6.39 -18.46 4.01
C GLY A 321 5.07 -19.22 3.98
N ASN A 322 4.62 -19.65 5.15
CA ASN A 322 3.35 -20.38 5.33
C ASN A 322 2.18 -19.44 5.71
N ILE A 323 2.34 -18.13 5.57
CA ILE A 323 1.36 -17.14 6.01
C ILE A 323 0.57 -16.61 4.81
N TYR A 324 -0.73 -16.56 4.99
CA TYR A 324 -1.71 -16.11 4.00
C TYR A 324 -2.63 -15.05 4.61
N MET A 325 -3.04 -14.08 3.81
CA MET A 325 -4.12 -13.15 4.13
C MET A 325 -5.40 -13.60 3.41
N LEU A 326 -6.46 -13.82 4.16
CA LEU A 326 -7.79 -14.11 3.63
C LEU A 326 -8.63 -12.85 3.76
N VAL A 327 -9.07 -12.29 2.64
CA VAL A 327 -9.97 -11.14 2.62
C VAL A 327 -11.40 -11.67 2.53
N ALA A 328 -12.16 -11.48 3.61
CA ALA A 328 -13.48 -12.05 3.79
C ALA A 328 -14.48 -10.95 4.10
N ASP A 329 -15.25 -10.53 3.09
CA ASP A 329 -16.31 -9.51 3.21
C ASP A 329 -15.84 -8.22 3.93
N GLY A 330 -14.71 -7.70 3.50
CA GLY A 330 -14.14 -6.45 4.03
C GLY A 330 -13.23 -6.60 5.22
N THR A 331 -13.02 -7.81 5.77
CA THR A 331 -12.16 -8.08 6.92
C THR A 331 -11.03 -9.02 6.53
N ASN A 332 -9.85 -8.81 7.09
CA ASN A 332 -8.71 -9.68 6.85
C ASN A 332 -8.51 -10.68 7.99
N ILE A 333 -8.28 -11.93 7.62
CA ILE A 333 -7.93 -13.02 8.51
C ILE A 333 -6.52 -13.47 8.15
N THR A 334 -5.65 -13.65 9.14
CA THR A 334 -4.32 -14.23 8.89
C THR A 334 -4.39 -15.74 9.10
N ALA A 335 -3.87 -16.52 8.15
CA ALA A 335 -3.78 -17.96 8.26
C ALA A 335 -2.33 -18.44 8.11
N SER A 336 -1.84 -19.20 9.11
CA SER A 336 -0.64 -20.01 8.98
C SER A 336 -1.06 -21.43 8.66
N VAL A 337 -0.61 -21.97 7.51
CA VAL A 337 -1.03 -23.28 7.00
C VAL A 337 0.18 -24.14 6.74
N GLY A 338 0.23 -25.35 7.34
CA GLY A 338 1.38 -26.22 7.16
C GLY A 338 1.22 -27.58 7.84
N PRO A 339 2.35 -28.31 8.07
CA PRO A 339 2.34 -29.70 8.56
C PRO A 339 1.76 -29.87 9.95
N ASP A 340 1.78 -28.81 10.78
CA ASP A 340 1.25 -28.87 12.13
C ASP A 340 -0.24 -28.54 12.20
N GLY A 341 -0.86 -28.16 11.10
CA GLY A 341 -2.25 -27.75 10.98
C GLY A 341 -2.40 -26.29 10.62
N VAL A 342 -3.55 -25.71 10.97
CA VAL A 342 -3.89 -24.32 10.68
C VAL A 342 -3.93 -23.51 11.98
N LEU A 343 -3.30 -22.34 11.97
CA LEU A 343 -3.46 -21.30 12.98
C LEU A 343 -4.13 -20.11 12.29
N LEU A 344 -5.23 -19.62 12.85
CA LEU A 344 -5.92 -18.42 12.38
C LEU A 344 -5.69 -17.26 13.36
N VAL A 345 -5.48 -16.06 12.84
CA VAL A 345 -5.63 -14.82 13.59
C VAL A 345 -6.90 -14.17 13.11
N ASN A 346 -7.87 -14.04 14.00
CA ASN A 346 -9.26 -13.69 13.76
C ASN A 346 -10.03 -14.74 12.92
N THR A 347 -11.34 -14.59 12.84
CA THR A 347 -12.21 -15.59 12.21
C THR A 347 -13.24 -15.00 11.24
N GLY A 348 -13.19 -13.68 11.06
CA GLY A 348 -14.17 -12.97 10.25
C GLY A 348 -15.55 -12.86 10.92
N THR A 349 -16.50 -12.30 10.19
CA THR A 349 -17.88 -12.16 10.63
C THR A 349 -18.63 -13.50 10.64
N ALA A 350 -19.65 -13.63 11.49
CA ALA A 350 -20.44 -14.86 11.61
C ALA A 350 -21.10 -15.28 10.29
N VAL A 351 -21.45 -14.34 9.42
CA VAL A 351 -22.08 -14.64 8.12
C VAL A 351 -21.11 -15.26 7.11
N MET A 352 -19.81 -15.05 7.28
CA MET A 352 -18.78 -15.55 6.38
C MET A 352 -18.15 -16.88 6.82
N VAL A 353 -18.48 -17.37 8.01
CA VAL A 353 -17.78 -18.50 8.64
C VAL A 353 -17.70 -19.75 7.77
N ASP A 354 -18.76 -20.10 7.04
CA ASP A 354 -18.78 -21.28 6.16
C ASP A 354 -17.85 -21.10 4.95
N LYS A 355 -17.80 -19.91 4.38
CA LYS A 355 -16.90 -19.58 3.27
C LYS A 355 -15.45 -19.50 3.73
N VAL A 356 -15.19 -18.91 4.90
CA VAL A 356 -13.87 -18.89 5.53
C VAL A 356 -13.37 -20.31 5.77
N ARG A 357 -14.20 -21.18 6.36
CA ARG A 357 -13.86 -22.59 6.55
C ARG A 357 -13.52 -23.28 5.22
N ALA A 358 -14.37 -23.14 4.23
CA ALA A 358 -14.15 -23.76 2.92
C ALA A 358 -12.84 -23.27 2.26
N ALA A 359 -12.53 -21.98 2.38
CA ALA A 359 -11.28 -21.41 1.88
C ALA A 359 -10.06 -21.96 2.63
N VAL A 360 -10.13 -22.08 3.95
CA VAL A 360 -9.07 -22.67 4.79
C VAL A 360 -8.85 -24.14 4.45
N ASP A 361 -9.90 -24.93 4.29
CA ASP A 361 -9.83 -26.34 3.93
C ASP A 361 -9.22 -26.54 2.53
N ALA A 362 -9.65 -25.72 1.57
CA ALA A 362 -9.12 -25.73 0.21
C ALA A 362 -7.62 -25.38 0.22
N LEU A 363 -7.24 -24.31 0.91
CA LEU A 363 -5.85 -23.87 1.05
C LEU A 363 -4.99 -24.94 1.74
N ALA A 364 -5.46 -25.54 2.83
CA ALA A 364 -4.75 -26.60 3.54
C ALA A 364 -4.54 -27.85 2.64
N THR A 365 -5.52 -28.17 1.81
CA THR A 365 -5.43 -29.25 0.84
C THR A 365 -4.42 -28.93 -0.27
N GLU A 366 -4.45 -27.73 -0.78
CA GLU A 366 -3.51 -27.24 -1.81
C GLU A 366 -2.06 -27.26 -1.30
N VAL A 367 -1.84 -26.70 -0.10
CA VAL A 367 -0.51 -26.70 0.55
C VAL A 367 -0.01 -28.12 0.78
N ALA A 368 -0.87 -29.05 1.21
CA ALA A 368 -0.50 -30.46 1.41
C ALA A 368 -0.15 -31.18 0.11
N ALA A 369 -0.77 -30.81 -1.00
CA ALA A 369 -0.57 -31.41 -2.32
C ALA A 369 0.58 -30.81 -3.12
N ALA A 370 0.97 -29.56 -2.81
CA ALA A 370 1.97 -28.85 -3.60
C ALA A 370 3.35 -29.50 -3.50
N PRO A 371 4.07 -29.68 -4.62
CA PRO A 371 5.45 -30.13 -4.58
C PRO A 371 6.29 -29.10 -3.81
N ARG A 372 7.29 -29.55 -3.05
CA ARG A 372 8.25 -28.63 -2.42
C ARG A 372 8.83 -27.73 -3.51
N PRO A 373 8.78 -26.39 -3.35
CA PRO A 373 9.44 -25.52 -4.29
C PRO A 373 10.90 -25.94 -4.35
N ASN A 374 11.42 -26.18 -5.55
CA ASN A 374 12.85 -26.32 -5.74
C ASN A 374 13.50 -25.09 -5.09
N PRO A 375 14.47 -25.26 -4.19
CA PRO A 375 15.20 -24.11 -3.71
C PRO A 375 15.68 -23.36 -4.93
N CYS A 376 15.30 -22.12 -4.99
CA CYS A 376 15.61 -21.25 -6.10
C CYS A 376 17.10 -21.34 -6.42
N ALA A 377 17.48 -21.84 -7.58
CA ALA A 377 18.86 -21.95 -8.01
C ALA A 377 19.11 -21.00 -9.19
N GLY A 378 20.01 -20.05 -9.00
CA GLY A 378 20.52 -19.19 -10.07
C GLY A 378 19.86 -17.83 -10.21
N ALA A 379 20.14 -17.17 -11.32
CA ALA A 379 19.78 -15.76 -11.58
C ALA A 379 18.27 -15.47 -11.55
N ASN A 380 17.42 -16.46 -11.82
CA ASN A 380 15.97 -16.31 -11.77
C ASN A 380 15.41 -16.16 -10.34
N CYS A 381 16.27 -16.37 -9.34
CA CYS A 381 15.95 -16.20 -7.94
C CYS A 381 16.56 -14.92 -7.36
N ALA A 382 17.42 -14.28 -8.12
CA ALA A 382 18.07 -13.07 -7.70
C ALA A 382 17.04 -11.94 -7.67
N GLY A 383 16.48 -11.75 -6.50
CA GLY A 383 16.08 -10.48 -5.96
C GLY A 383 15.08 -9.59 -6.69
N ASN A 384 14.65 -9.96 -7.85
CA ASN A 384 13.92 -9.02 -8.71
C ASN A 384 12.43 -9.04 -8.47
N ALA A 385 12.04 -9.66 -7.41
CA ALA A 385 10.64 -9.83 -7.23
C ALA A 385 10.29 -9.26 -5.90
N HIS A 386 10.03 -7.95 -5.93
CA HIS A 386 9.51 -7.22 -4.80
C HIS A 386 8.02 -7.28 -4.79
N GLY A 387 7.48 -7.37 -3.59
CA GLY A 387 6.08 -7.36 -3.35
C GLY A 387 5.34 -8.44 -4.16
N TRP A 388 4.20 -8.10 -4.66
CA TRP A 388 3.30 -9.00 -5.38
C TRP A 388 3.92 -9.69 -6.61
N ALA A 389 4.84 -9.06 -7.28
CA ALA A 389 5.52 -9.63 -8.45
C ALA A 389 6.56 -10.69 -8.08
N SER A 390 6.89 -10.84 -6.79
CA SER A 390 7.87 -11.82 -6.32
C SER A 390 7.40 -13.25 -6.58
N PRO A 391 8.22 -14.11 -7.21
CA PRO A 391 7.96 -15.54 -7.23
C PRO A 391 7.82 -16.12 -5.82
N ALA A 392 8.50 -15.56 -4.82
CA ALA A 392 8.40 -15.99 -3.43
C ALA A 392 7.01 -15.68 -2.83
N MET A 393 6.35 -14.60 -3.23
CA MET A 393 4.98 -14.30 -2.80
C MET A 393 3.93 -15.19 -3.49
N ASN A 394 4.25 -15.71 -4.66
CA ASN A 394 3.35 -16.61 -5.41
C ASN A 394 3.66 -18.09 -5.17
N ALA A 395 4.72 -18.39 -4.43
CA ALA A 395 5.08 -19.75 -4.13
C ALA A 395 4.35 -20.23 -2.86
N ILE A 396 3.45 -21.18 -3.02
CA ILE A 396 2.91 -21.95 -1.90
C ILE A 396 4.05 -22.79 -1.34
N VAL A 397 4.47 -22.51 -0.11
CA VAL A 397 5.50 -23.29 0.59
C VAL A 397 4.85 -24.57 1.10
N ALA A 398 4.84 -25.57 0.24
CA ALA A 398 4.18 -26.81 0.54
C ALA A 398 4.96 -27.69 1.53
N SER A 399 4.24 -28.22 2.48
CA SER A 399 4.64 -29.40 3.23
C SER A 399 3.98 -30.64 2.61
N PRO A 400 4.69 -31.74 2.36
CA PRO A 400 4.11 -32.98 1.84
C PRO A 400 3.28 -33.77 2.88
N ALA A 401 2.76 -33.10 3.90
CA ALA A 401 1.92 -33.71 4.92
C ALA A 401 0.44 -33.61 4.51
N PRO A 402 -0.44 -34.54 4.90
CA PRO A 402 -1.87 -34.42 4.72
C PRO A 402 -2.41 -33.14 5.35
N ALA A 403 -3.46 -32.58 4.73
CA ALA A 403 -4.19 -31.43 5.28
C ALA A 403 -4.61 -31.71 6.73
N ARG A 404 -4.43 -30.73 7.60
CA ARG A 404 -4.75 -30.85 9.02
C ARG A 404 -5.70 -29.77 9.48
N PRO A 405 -6.52 -30.04 10.51
CA PRO A 405 -7.54 -29.10 10.99
C PRO A 405 -6.91 -27.88 11.67
N ILE A 406 -7.80 -26.91 11.95
CA ILE A 406 -7.48 -25.73 12.75
C ILE A 406 -7.06 -26.16 14.15
N ARG A 407 -5.91 -25.70 14.63
CA ARG A 407 -5.37 -25.99 15.97
C ARG A 407 -5.50 -24.80 16.89
N TYR A 408 -5.27 -23.61 16.37
CA TYR A 408 -5.27 -22.38 17.12
C TYR A 408 -6.09 -21.31 16.40
N ILE A 409 -6.80 -20.52 17.19
CA ILE A 409 -7.42 -19.27 16.82
C ILE A 409 -6.89 -18.22 17.79
N ILE A 410 -6.34 -17.12 17.29
CA ILE A 410 -5.91 -15.98 18.10
C ILE A 410 -6.81 -14.81 17.75
N ASN A 411 -7.54 -14.26 18.72
CA ASN A 411 -8.33 -13.05 18.51
C ASN A 411 -7.52 -11.83 18.89
N THR A 412 -7.45 -10.88 17.98
CA THR A 412 -6.74 -9.61 18.23
C THR A 412 -7.59 -8.59 18.98
N SER A 413 -8.91 -8.79 19.06
CA SER A 413 -9.83 -8.01 19.88
C SER A 413 -11.16 -8.76 20.05
N ALA A 414 -12.09 -8.18 20.79
CA ALA A 414 -13.45 -8.71 20.98
C ALA A 414 -14.42 -8.37 19.82
N ALA A 415 -13.97 -7.62 18.82
CA ALA A 415 -14.82 -7.14 17.73
C ALA A 415 -15.52 -8.28 16.97
N PRO A 416 -16.78 -8.10 16.56
CA PRO A 416 -17.56 -9.15 15.88
C PRO A 416 -16.92 -9.66 14.58
N GLU A 417 -16.22 -8.79 13.86
CA GLU A 417 -15.46 -9.13 12.65
C GLU A 417 -14.19 -9.94 12.94
N HIS A 418 -13.75 -10.00 14.21
CA HIS A 418 -12.62 -10.81 14.64
C HIS A 418 -13.02 -12.14 15.26
N THR A 419 -14.22 -12.21 15.84
CA THR A 419 -14.66 -13.31 16.70
C THR A 419 -15.87 -14.08 16.18
N GLY A 420 -16.52 -13.55 15.12
CA GLY A 420 -17.81 -14.06 14.64
C GLY A 420 -17.80 -15.53 14.20
N GLY A 421 -16.65 -16.05 13.76
CA GLY A 421 -16.46 -17.44 13.37
C GLY A 421 -16.03 -18.37 14.48
N ASN A 422 -15.65 -17.86 15.68
CA ASN A 422 -15.00 -18.64 16.75
C ASN A 422 -15.79 -19.90 17.11
N ALA A 423 -17.06 -19.75 17.47
CA ALA A 423 -17.90 -20.85 17.95
C ALA A 423 -17.92 -22.05 17.00
N LYS A 424 -17.96 -21.78 15.69
CA LYS A 424 -18.04 -22.84 14.68
C LYS A 424 -16.67 -23.39 14.31
N LEU A 425 -15.68 -22.52 14.06
CA LEU A 425 -14.35 -22.94 13.64
C LEU A 425 -13.58 -23.66 14.75
N ALA A 426 -13.77 -23.27 16.03
CA ALA A 426 -13.13 -23.93 17.15
C ALA A 426 -13.62 -25.38 17.33
N VAL A 427 -14.91 -25.62 17.22
CA VAL A 427 -15.51 -26.96 17.38
C VAL A 427 -15.05 -27.93 16.29
N GLU A 428 -14.83 -27.44 15.08
CA GLU A 428 -14.35 -28.23 13.96
C GLU A 428 -12.83 -28.42 13.97
N GLY A 429 -12.13 -27.73 14.86
CA GLY A 429 -10.69 -27.82 15.04
C GLY A 429 -10.26 -28.97 15.92
N PHE A 430 -8.95 -29.12 16.11
CA PHE A 430 -8.37 -30.15 16.95
C PHE A 430 -7.11 -29.66 17.65
N PHE A 431 -7.10 -29.73 18.97
CA PHE A 431 -5.93 -29.46 19.79
C PHE A 431 -5.33 -30.74 20.37
N ALA A 432 -4.17 -31.16 19.88
CA ALA A 432 -3.40 -32.27 20.47
C ALA A 432 -2.24 -31.71 21.30
N ARG A 433 -2.31 -31.84 22.62
CA ARG A 433 -1.12 -31.62 23.48
C ARG A 433 -0.05 -32.64 23.16
N ARG A 434 1.14 -32.19 22.81
CA ARG A 434 2.31 -33.05 22.62
C ARG A 434 2.67 -33.68 23.97
N GLY A 435 2.47 -35.00 24.14
CA GLY A 435 2.88 -35.77 25.31
C GLY A 435 1.81 -36.07 26.36
N GLY A 436 0.54 -35.81 26.12
CA GLY A 436 -0.54 -36.15 27.04
C GLY A 436 -1.46 -37.25 26.51
N THR A 437 -1.95 -38.09 27.41
CA THR A 437 -2.99 -39.10 27.15
C THR A 437 -4.15 -38.52 26.35
N ASN A 438 -4.64 -39.27 25.34
CA ASN A 438 -5.83 -38.96 24.59
C ASN A 438 -7.00 -38.64 25.52
N VAL A 439 -7.31 -37.36 25.68
CA VAL A 439 -8.50 -36.91 26.39
C VAL A 439 -9.62 -36.87 25.34
N THR A 440 -10.50 -37.85 25.41
CA THR A 440 -11.74 -37.88 24.62
C THR A 440 -12.76 -36.94 25.27
N GLY A 441 -13.34 -36.02 24.52
CA GLY A 441 -14.38 -35.11 25.00
C GLY A 441 -14.15 -33.65 24.52
N ALA A 442 -14.74 -32.69 25.16
CA ALA A 442 -14.70 -31.26 24.83
C ALA A 442 -13.27 -30.62 24.74
N ALA A 443 -12.23 -31.38 25.06
CA ALA A 443 -10.82 -31.03 24.88
C ALA A 443 -10.32 -31.27 23.43
N ALA A 444 -11.21 -31.59 22.48
CA ALA A 444 -10.86 -31.85 21.09
C ALA A 444 -10.92 -30.62 20.19
N ASN A 445 -11.42 -29.49 20.68
CA ASN A 445 -11.60 -28.26 19.91
C ASN A 445 -10.27 -27.52 19.71
N ALA A 446 -10.19 -26.63 18.72
CA ALA A 446 -9.08 -25.70 18.59
C ALA A 446 -8.96 -24.81 19.84
N SER A 447 -7.74 -24.46 20.23
CA SER A 447 -7.52 -23.48 21.31
C SER A 447 -7.81 -22.08 20.78
N VAL A 448 -8.66 -21.33 21.47
CA VAL A 448 -8.96 -19.93 21.20
C VAL A 448 -8.22 -19.08 22.22
N ILE A 449 -7.33 -18.19 21.76
CA ILE A 449 -6.44 -17.39 22.58
C ILE A 449 -6.80 -15.91 22.40
N ALA A 450 -6.90 -15.17 23.49
CA ALA A 450 -7.06 -13.71 23.49
C ALA A 450 -6.52 -13.08 24.76
N HIS A 451 -6.39 -11.75 24.79
CA HIS A 451 -6.15 -11.04 26.04
C HIS A 451 -7.36 -11.15 26.98
N GLU A 452 -7.13 -11.16 28.31
CA GLU A 452 -8.22 -11.30 29.29
C GLU A 452 -9.26 -10.17 29.18
N ASN A 453 -8.85 -8.96 28.81
CA ASN A 453 -9.74 -7.83 28.60
C ASN A 453 -10.68 -8.07 27.40
N ALA A 454 -10.21 -8.73 26.35
CA ALA A 454 -11.06 -9.14 25.23
C ALA A 454 -12.13 -10.17 25.69
N LEU A 455 -11.74 -11.14 26.55
CA LEU A 455 -12.72 -12.06 27.16
C LEU A 455 -13.73 -11.31 28.04
N ALA A 456 -13.28 -10.34 28.83
CA ALA A 456 -14.17 -9.53 29.66
C ALA A 456 -15.23 -8.83 28.78
N THR A 457 -14.83 -8.21 27.69
CA THR A 457 -15.73 -7.59 26.72
C THR A 457 -16.66 -8.60 26.04
N MET A 458 -16.16 -9.77 25.63
CA MET A 458 -16.99 -10.82 25.01
C MET A 458 -18.05 -11.37 25.97
N SER A 459 -17.74 -11.50 27.26
CA SER A 459 -18.62 -12.09 28.27
C SER A 459 -19.56 -11.07 28.92
N ALA A 460 -19.15 -9.80 28.97
CA ALA A 460 -19.91 -8.69 29.53
C ALA A 460 -19.65 -7.42 28.73
N PRO A 461 -20.18 -7.33 27.50
CA PRO A 461 -19.98 -6.16 26.67
C PRO A 461 -20.58 -4.91 27.29
N PRO A 462 -20.03 -3.73 27.02
CA PRO A 462 -20.57 -2.48 27.55
C PRO A 462 -21.94 -2.15 26.93
N GLY A 463 -22.71 -1.33 27.64
CA GLY A 463 -24.04 -0.88 27.21
C GLY A 463 -25.07 -2.00 27.17
N ASP A 464 -25.96 -1.95 26.18
CA ASP A 464 -27.06 -2.90 26.00
C ASP A 464 -26.70 -4.09 25.07
N ALA A 465 -25.43 -4.22 24.67
CA ALA A 465 -24.98 -5.31 23.79
C ALA A 465 -25.09 -6.67 24.51
N ALA A 466 -25.53 -7.68 23.79
CA ALA A 466 -25.63 -9.03 24.35
C ALA A 466 -24.25 -9.71 24.39
N PRO A 467 -23.93 -10.45 25.47
CA PRO A 467 -22.72 -11.26 25.53
C PRO A 467 -22.63 -12.24 24.34
N LEU A 468 -21.42 -12.50 23.88
CA LEU A 468 -21.19 -13.58 22.92
C LEU A 468 -21.50 -14.94 23.58
N PRO A 469 -21.93 -15.94 22.80
CA PRO A 469 -22.15 -17.27 23.36
C PRO A 469 -20.84 -17.85 23.89
N PRO A 470 -20.88 -18.62 25.02
CA PRO A 470 -19.68 -19.17 25.67
C PRO A 470 -18.79 -20.00 24.73
N GLU A 471 -19.34 -20.58 23.68
CA GLU A 471 -18.62 -21.36 22.67
C GLU A 471 -17.70 -20.49 21.81
N ALA A 472 -17.95 -19.17 21.76
CA ALA A 472 -17.13 -18.20 21.05
C ALA A 472 -16.00 -17.61 21.92
N TRP A 473 -16.03 -17.84 23.23
CA TRP A 473 -15.06 -17.25 24.15
C TRP A 473 -13.68 -17.89 24.01
N PRO A 474 -12.61 -17.15 24.34
CA PRO A 474 -11.28 -17.72 24.48
C PRO A 474 -11.25 -18.87 25.47
N THR A 475 -10.61 -19.96 25.08
CA THR A 475 -10.35 -21.12 25.96
C THR A 475 -9.04 -20.98 26.71
N ASP A 476 -8.19 -20.05 26.26
CA ASP A 476 -6.89 -19.74 26.88
C ASP A 476 -6.68 -18.22 26.81
N THR A 477 -6.45 -17.57 27.96
CA THR A 477 -6.26 -16.12 28.03
C THR A 477 -4.87 -15.79 28.56
N TYR A 478 -4.36 -14.64 28.14
CA TYR A 478 -3.14 -14.06 28.70
C TYR A 478 -3.42 -12.65 29.24
N PHE A 479 -2.57 -12.22 30.19
CA PHE A 479 -2.72 -10.95 30.90
C PHE A 479 -1.38 -10.20 31.08
N TYR A 480 -0.32 -10.69 30.47
CA TYR A 480 0.98 -10.03 30.39
C TYR A 480 1.11 -9.18 29.13
N ASP A 481 2.16 -8.38 29.07
CA ASP A 481 2.48 -7.57 27.90
C ASP A 481 2.61 -8.42 26.61
N PHE A 482 2.97 -9.71 26.77
CA PHE A 482 3.01 -10.65 25.66
C PHE A 482 2.83 -12.10 26.08
N GLN A 483 2.39 -12.91 25.16
CA GLN A 483 2.31 -14.36 25.23
C GLN A 483 3.04 -14.99 24.05
N LYS A 484 3.97 -15.90 24.29
CA LYS A 484 4.55 -16.74 23.25
C LYS A 484 3.87 -18.11 23.28
N LEU A 485 3.47 -18.63 22.12
CA LEU A 485 3.00 -20.01 22.04
C LEU A 485 4.11 -20.96 22.50
N SER A 486 3.74 -21.97 23.30
CA SER A 486 4.69 -22.89 23.91
C SER A 486 5.37 -23.83 22.92
N GLU A 487 4.82 -23.95 21.73
CA GLU A 487 5.37 -24.78 20.66
C GLU A 487 5.47 -23.97 19.34
N TYR A 488 6.34 -24.44 18.46
CA TYR A 488 6.38 -23.93 17.08
C TYR A 488 5.22 -24.50 16.30
N VAL A 489 4.53 -23.65 15.54
CA VAL A 489 3.43 -24.04 14.67
C VAL A 489 3.86 -23.75 13.23
N ASN A 490 3.91 -24.76 12.38
CA ASN A 490 4.37 -24.65 10.99
C ASN A 490 5.77 -24.02 10.83
N GLY A 491 6.64 -24.27 11.84
CA GLY A 491 7.98 -23.67 11.87
C GLY A 491 8.04 -22.24 12.44
N GLU A 492 6.90 -21.67 12.82
CA GLU A 492 6.81 -20.31 13.37
C GLU A 492 6.95 -20.27 14.87
N ALA A 493 7.71 -19.28 15.37
CA ALA A 493 7.63 -18.82 16.73
C ALA A 493 6.60 -17.68 16.79
N VAL A 494 5.39 -18.01 17.23
CA VAL A 494 4.29 -17.05 17.28
C VAL A 494 4.29 -16.33 18.62
N ILE A 495 4.29 -15.00 18.59
CA ILE A 495 4.22 -14.14 19.77
C ILE A 495 3.00 -13.24 19.64
N VAL A 496 2.20 -13.17 20.69
CA VAL A 496 1.05 -12.27 20.78
C VAL A 496 1.42 -11.16 21.77
N TYR A 497 1.35 -9.91 21.35
CA TYR A 497 1.63 -8.74 22.18
C TYR A 497 0.33 -8.03 22.52
N HIS A 498 0.17 -7.60 23.75
CA HIS A 498 -0.91 -6.71 24.15
C HIS A 498 -0.63 -5.28 23.69
N ALA A 499 -1.65 -4.61 23.18
CA ALA A 499 -1.62 -3.20 22.82
C ALA A 499 -2.63 -2.44 23.70
N PRO A 500 -2.22 -2.02 24.92
CA PRO A 500 -3.14 -1.48 25.91
C PRO A 500 -3.72 -0.13 25.48
N ALA A 501 -4.99 0.05 25.78
CA ALA A 501 -5.73 1.29 25.50
C ALA A 501 -5.56 1.82 24.06
N ALA A 502 -5.49 0.92 23.10
CA ALA A 502 -5.34 1.25 21.68
C ALA A 502 -6.71 1.56 21.05
N ASN A 503 -7.26 0.70 20.19
CA ASN A 503 -8.65 0.83 19.76
C ASN A 503 -9.60 0.49 20.89
N THR A 504 -9.23 -0.55 21.67
CA THR A 504 -9.83 -1.00 22.93
C THR A 504 -8.73 -1.35 23.92
N ASP A 505 -9.09 -1.72 25.15
CA ASP A 505 -8.12 -2.22 26.15
C ASP A 505 -7.73 -3.70 25.93
N GLY A 506 -8.39 -4.39 25.01
CA GLY A 506 -8.15 -5.81 24.73
C GLY A 506 -7.39 -6.12 23.44
N ASP A 507 -6.82 -5.12 22.78
CA ASP A 507 -6.17 -5.29 21.49
C ASP A 507 -4.85 -6.05 21.55
N SER A 508 -4.58 -6.82 20.52
CA SER A 508 -3.38 -7.65 20.40
C SER A 508 -2.76 -7.57 19.01
N ILE A 509 -1.43 -7.73 18.97
CA ILE A 509 -0.61 -7.83 17.76
C ILE A 509 -0.06 -9.26 17.72
N VAL A 510 -0.09 -9.92 16.58
CA VAL A 510 0.44 -11.29 16.43
C VAL A 510 1.63 -11.30 15.47
N PHE A 511 2.78 -11.72 15.96
CA PHE A 511 4.02 -11.75 15.20
C PHE A 511 4.48 -13.18 14.88
N PHE A 512 4.60 -13.49 13.60
CA PHE A 512 5.16 -14.72 13.04
C PHE A 512 6.63 -14.49 12.70
N ARG A 513 7.50 -14.85 13.63
CA ARG A 513 8.91 -14.45 13.60
C ARG A 513 9.75 -15.06 12.48
N HIS A 514 9.42 -16.27 12.03
CA HIS A 514 10.20 -16.92 10.98
C HIS A 514 9.83 -16.36 9.60
N SER A 515 8.56 -16.14 9.37
CA SER A 515 8.06 -15.57 8.12
C SER A 515 8.12 -14.04 8.08
N GLU A 516 8.53 -13.38 9.17
CA GLU A 516 8.54 -11.91 9.25
C GLU A 516 7.19 -11.30 8.85
N VAL A 517 6.10 -11.79 9.48
CA VAL A 517 4.75 -11.29 9.24
C VAL A 517 4.11 -10.88 10.56
N ILE A 518 3.48 -9.72 10.58
CA ILE A 518 2.70 -9.22 11.71
C ILE A 518 1.23 -9.10 11.31
N SER A 519 0.33 -9.66 12.10
CA SER A 519 -1.10 -9.35 12.04
C SER A 519 -1.39 -8.23 13.05
N ALA A 520 -1.77 -7.06 12.53
CA ALA A 520 -1.89 -5.83 13.32
C ALA A 520 -3.26 -5.66 13.99
N GLY A 521 -4.25 -6.52 13.67
CA GLY A 521 -5.62 -6.30 14.14
C GLY A 521 -6.14 -4.91 13.75
N ASN A 522 -6.99 -4.34 14.59
CA ASN A 522 -7.62 -3.03 14.35
C ASN A 522 -6.66 -1.83 14.48
N LEU A 523 -5.42 -2.04 14.93
CA LEU A 523 -4.41 -0.98 14.98
C LEU A 523 -4.10 -0.39 13.61
N LEU A 524 -4.23 -1.18 12.55
CA LEU A 524 -3.95 -0.74 11.19
C LEU A 524 -5.15 -1.01 10.28
N SER A 525 -5.56 0.02 9.56
CA SER A 525 -6.50 -0.04 8.44
C SER A 525 -5.93 0.77 7.29
N THR A 526 -5.95 0.22 6.07
CA THR A 526 -5.56 1.01 4.90
C THR A 526 -6.74 1.68 4.21
N VAL A 527 -7.94 1.60 4.78
CA VAL A 527 -9.18 2.11 4.15
C VAL A 527 -9.99 3.05 5.03
N SER A 528 -9.63 3.20 6.30
CA SER A 528 -10.38 4.04 7.25
C SER A 528 -9.49 4.62 8.34
N TYR A 529 -9.97 5.66 9.02
CA TYR A 529 -9.41 6.06 10.31
C TYR A 529 -9.58 4.93 11.33
N PRO A 530 -8.69 4.87 12.37
CA PRO A 530 -8.81 3.85 13.41
C PRO A 530 -10.09 4.07 14.21
N PHE A 531 -10.81 3.00 14.48
CA PHE A 531 -11.86 3.00 15.49
C PHE A 531 -11.20 3.18 16.88
N ILE A 532 -11.73 4.02 17.74
CA ILE A 532 -11.27 4.24 19.11
C ILE A 532 -12.50 4.18 20.02
N ASP A 533 -12.56 3.17 20.88
CA ASP A 533 -13.62 3.04 21.86
C ASP A 533 -13.31 3.90 23.07
N ILE A 534 -14.03 5.00 23.21
CA ILE A 534 -13.87 5.96 24.31
C ILE A 534 -14.89 5.79 25.45
N ASP A 535 -15.89 4.90 25.28
CA ASP A 535 -17.06 4.82 26.17
C ASP A 535 -16.80 4.03 27.47
N ILE A 536 -15.71 3.28 27.55
CA ILE A 536 -15.42 2.35 28.63
C ILE A 536 -14.30 2.90 29.52
N ASP A 537 -14.45 2.76 30.84
CA ASP A 537 -13.36 2.94 31.80
C ASP A 537 -12.20 1.98 31.43
N GLY A 538 -11.08 2.53 30.94
CA GLY A 538 -9.97 1.75 30.40
C GLY A 538 -10.08 1.40 28.91
N GLY A 539 -10.98 2.04 28.15
CA GLY A 539 -11.15 1.89 26.72
C GLY A 539 -9.98 2.41 25.90
N GLY A 540 -10.22 2.60 24.60
CA GLY A 540 -9.21 3.05 23.65
C GLY A 540 -8.80 4.51 23.82
N SER A 541 -7.68 4.86 23.19
CA SER A 541 -7.19 6.24 23.14
C SER A 541 -6.36 6.48 21.88
N VAL A 542 -6.35 7.73 21.41
CA VAL A 542 -5.49 8.10 20.27
C VAL A 542 -4.01 7.84 20.56
N GLN A 543 -3.58 8.04 21.81
CA GLN A 543 -2.19 7.76 22.21
C GLN A 543 -1.89 6.26 22.22
N GLY A 544 -2.80 5.42 22.71
CA GLY A 544 -2.62 3.97 22.70
C GLY A 544 -2.55 3.39 21.28
N VAL A 545 -3.34 3.94 20.34
CA VAL A 545 -3.21 3.58 18.92
C VAL A 545 -1.83 3.94 18.38
N ILE A 546 -1.32 5.14 18.66
CA ILE A 546 0.02 5.56 18.25
C ILE A 546 1.09 4.67 18.88
N ASP A 547 0.97 4.34 20.17
CA ASP A 547 1.92 3.49 20.89
C ASP A 547 1.92 2.05 20.32
N GLY A 548 0.74 1.51 20.00
CA GLY A 548 0.61 0.21 19.34
C GLY A 548 1.25 0.18 17.96
N LEU A 549 1.07 1.24 17.15
CA LEU A 549 1.73 1.37 15.85
C LEU A 549 3.25 1.53 15.97
N ASN A 550 3.72 2.29 16.96
CA ASN A 550 5.14 2.39 17.26
C ASN A 550 5.71 1.01 17.68
N HIS A 551 4.97 0.23 18.47
CA HIS A 551 5.39 -1.12 18.83
C HIS A 551 5.50 -2.04 17.61
N ILE A 552 4.58 -1.93 16.64
CA ILE A 552 4.71 -2.65 15.35
C ILE A 552 6.00 -2.24 14.63
N LEU A 553 6.30 -0.93 14.57
CA LEU A 553 7.52 -0.43 13.91
C LEU A 553 8.80 -0.88 14.63
N ASP A 554 8.78 -1.02 15.96
CA ASP A 554 9.91 -1.54 16.74
C ASP A 554 10.17 -3.04 16.51
N LEU A 555 9.11 -3.80 16.23
CA LEU A 555 9.21 -5.24 15.94
C LEU A 555 9.61 -5.51 14.49
N ALA A 556 9.19 -4.64 13.59
CA ALA A 556 9.27 -4.86 12.15
C ALA A 556 10.64 -4.50 11.58
N VAL A 557 11.04 -5.24 10.56
CA VAL A 557 12.23 -4.94 9.77
C VAL A 557 11.80 -4.18 8.53
N ALA A 558 12.35 -2.99 8.33
CA ALA A 558 12.07 -2.19 7.15
C ALA A 558 12.62 -2.87 5.88
N GLU A 559 11.87 -2.75 4.77
CA GLU A 559 12.36 -3.13 3.47
C GLU A 559 13.48 -2.16 3.05
N TYR A 560 14.69 -2.68 2.93
CA TYR A 560 15.81 -1.94 2.39
C TYR A 560 16.02 -2.30 0.92
N ARG A 561 15.47 -1.46 0.02
CA ARG A 561 15.54 -1.64 -1.43
C ARG A 561 14.84 -2.94 -1.86
N SER A 562 15.57 -4.00 -2.07
CA SER A 562 15.06 -5.25 -2.63
C SER A 562 15.25 -6.44 -1.70
N GLN A 563 15.53 -6.24 -0.45
CA GLN A 563 16.00 -7.33 0.43
C GLN A 563 14.96 -7.80 1.45
N GLY A 564 13.69 -7.74 1.11
CA GLY A 564 12.64 -8.17 2.01
C GLY A 564 12.31 -7.13 3.08
N GLY A 565 11.56 -7.53 4.06
CA GLY A 565 11.05 -6.72 5.16
C GLY A 565 9.92 -7.45 5.84
N THR A 566 9.38 -6.86 6.90
CA THR A 566 8.23 -7.41 7.60
C THR A 566 6.95 -7.00 6.88
N TRP A 567 6.10 -7.98 6.54
CA TRP A 567 4.75 -7.74 6.05
C TRP A 567 3.78 -7.54 7.20
N ILE A 568 2.86 -6.61 7.04
CA ILE A 568 1.86 -6.30 8.05
C ILE A 568 0.46 -6.51 7.45
N ILE A 569 -0.31 -7.43 8.06
CA ILE A 569 -1.70 -7.71 7.69
C ILE A 569 -2.59 -6.83 8.57
N PRO A 570 -3.25 -5.80 7.99
CA PRO A 570 -4.21 -4.97 8.71
C PRO A 570 -5.54 -5.71 8.91
N SER A 571 -6.43 -5.21 9.77
CA SER A 571 -7.79 -5.74 9.86
C SER A 571 -8.61 -5.46 8.60
N HIS A 572 -8.39 -4.33 7.95
CA HIS A 572 -9.12 -3.91 6.75
C HIS A 572 -8.17 -3.33 5.71
N GLY A 573 -8.44 -3.68 4.44
CA GLY A 573 -7.73 -3.13 3.30
C GLY A 573 -6.60 -3.99 2.78
N ARG A 574 -5.65 -3.37 2.11
CA ARG A 574 -4.54 -4.05 1.43
C ARG A 574 -3.44 -4.51 2.38
N LEU A 575 -2.69 -5.52 1.94
CA LEU A 575 -1.44 -5.90 2.62
C LEU A 575 -0.48 -4.69 2.69
N ALA A 576 0.15 -4.51 3.84
CA ALA A 576 0.99 -3.37 4.18
C ALA A 576 2.42 -3.79 4.54
N ASP A 577 3.31 -2.83 4.64
CA ASP A 577 4.67 -2.97 5.18
C ASP A 577 5.00 -1.86 6.20
N THR A 578 6.24 -1.78 6.64
CA THR A 578 6.69 -0.79 7.63
C THR A 578 6.47 0.65 7.17
N ALA A 579 6.58 0.95 5.88
CA ALA A 579 6.38 2.29 5.36
C ALA A 579 4.90 2.71 5.45
N ASP A 580 3.97 1.79 5.19
CA ASP A 580 2.54 2.02 5.34
C ASP A 580 2.15 2.25 6.80
N VAL A 581 2.71 1.45 7.73
CA VAL A 581 2.50 1.65 9.18
C VAL A 581 3.03 3.01 9.63
N ALA A 582 4.23 3.40 9.16
CA ALA A 582 4.81 4.69 9.50
C ALA A 582 3.96 5.86 8.97
N SER A 583 3.47 5.76 7.72
CA SER A 583 2.60 6.79 7.13
C SER A 583 1.27 6.90 7.90
N TYR A 584 0.67 5.77 8.29
CA TYR A 584 -0.57 5.75 9.07
C TYR A 584 -0.36 6.31 10.49
N ARG A 585 0.72 5.91 11.19
CA ARG A 585 1.12 6.45 12.49
C ARG A 585 1.35 7.96 12.43
N ASN A 586 2.05 8.44 11.39
CA ASN A 586 2.33 9.85 11.20
C ASN A 586 1.04 10.65 11.02
N MET A 587 0.10 10.15 10.22
CA MET A 587 -1.23 10.73 10.04
C MET A 587 -1.93 10.92 11.39
N ILE A 588 -2.05 9.87 12.19
CA ILE A 588 -2.75 9.92 13.48
C ILE A 588 -2.05 10.89 14.43
N THR A 589 -0.72 10.89 14.45
CA THR A 589 0.09 11.82 15.26
C THR A 589 -0.16 13.28 14.87
N MET A 590 -0.17 13.59 13.58
CA MET A 590 -0.44 14.93 13.07
C MET A 590 -1.85 15.39 13.44
N ILE A 591 -2.85 14.53 13.29
CA ILE A 591 -4.24 14.85 13.66
C ILE A 591 -4.34 15.06 15.16
N ARG A 592 -3.76 14.18 15.98
CA ARG A 592 -3.70 14.34 17.44
C ARG A 592 -3.13 15.71 17.84
N ASP A 593 -2.01 16.09 17.26
CA ASP A 593 -1.33 17.34 17.63
C ASP A 593 -2.10 18.58 17.18
N ARG A 594 -2.77 18.51 16.04
CA ARG A 594 -3.71 19.57 15.59
C ARG A 594 -4.89 19.72 16.54
N VAL A 595 -5.54 18.61 16.91
CA VAL A 595 -6.68 18.65 17.85
C VAL A 595 -6.23 19.13 19.23
N ARG A 596 -5.05 18.70 19.70
CA ARG A 596 -4.48 19.19 20.97
C ARG A 596 -4.29 20.72 20.96
N GLN A 597 -3.69 21.25 19.89
CA GLN A 597 -3.53 22.70 19.75
C GLN A 597 -4.89 23.43 19.80
N MET A 598 -5.90 22.89 19.12
CA MET A 598 -7.24 23.49 19.12
C MET A 598 -7.89 23.45 20.52
N ILE A 599 -7.68 22.39 21.30
CA ILE A 599 -8.11 22.29 22.69
C ILE A 599 -7.37 23.33 23.55
N ASP A 600 -6.06 23.46 23.39
CA ASP A 600 -5.24 24.43 24.12
C ASP A 600 -5.64 25.88 23.79
N ASP A 601 -6.12 26.12 22.57
CA ASP A 601 -6.71 27.40 22.13
C ASP A 601 -8.15 27.61 22.64
N GLY A 602 -8.71 26.66 23.38
CA GLY A 602 -10.04 26.74 23.99
C GLY A 602 -11.22 26.45 23.06
N MET A 603 -10.99 25.77 21.93
CA MET A 603 -12.06 25.41 21.01
C MET A 603 -12.94 24.29 21.58
N THR A 604 -14.26 24.40 21.36
CA THR A 604 -15.20 23.31 21.67
C THR A 604 -15.11 22.19 20.62
N LEU A 605 -15.67 21.00 20.93
CA LEU A 605 -15.71 19.88 20.00
C LEU A 605 -16.34 20.28 18.65
N GLU A 606 -17.45 21.00 18.66
CA GLU A 606 -18.13 21.44 17.42
C GLU A 606 -17.24 22.37 16.59
N GLN A 607 -16.45 23.23 17.27
CA GLN A 607 -15.51 24.12 16.59
C GLN A 607 -14.33 23.33 16.00
N VAL A 608 -13.85 22.30 16.70
CA VAL A 608 -12.78 21.42 16.21
C VAL A 608 -13.24 20.64 14.99
N ILE A 609 -14.43 20.03 15.03
CA ILE A 609 -15.02 19.32 13.87
C ILE A 609 -15.15 20.28 12.68
N ALA A 610 -15.68 21.49 12.90
CA ALA A 610 -15.85 22.50 11.84
C ALA A 610 -14.52 22.98 11.25
N ALA A 611 -13.44 22.98 12.02
CA ALA A 611 -12.09 23.33 11.57
C ALA A 611 -11.42 22.24 10.70
N ARG A 612 -11.99 21.03 10.64
CA ARG A 612 -11.51 19.90 9.81
C ARG A 612 -10.02 19.58 9.99
N PRO A 613 -9.58 19.18 11.19
CA PRO A 613 -8.17 18.83 11.43
C PRO A 613 -7.65 17.68 10.58
N THR A 614 -8.53 16.93 9.94
CA THR A 614 -8.30 15.76 9.12
C THR A 614 -8.32 16.02 7.62
N LEU A 615 -8.52 17.26 7.17
CA LEU A 615 -8.79 17.65 5.78
C LEU A 615 -7.89 16.96 4.73
N ASP A 616 -6.60 16.89 4.99
CA ASP A 616 -5.60 16.33 4.08
C ASP A 616 -5.61 14.78 4.02
N PHE A 617 -6.36 14.14 4.90
CA PHE A 617 -6.50 12.70 4.95
C PHE A 617 -7.93 12.21 4.67
N ASP A 618 -8.93 13.10 4.69
CA ASP A 618 -10.36 12.76 4.53
C ASP A 618 -10.64 12.05 3.20
N GLY A 619 -9.99 12.47 2.12
CA GLY A 619 -10.17 11.86 0.81
C GLY A 619 -9.75 10.40 0.74
N ARG A 620 -8.86 9.98 1.64
CA ARG A 620 -8.30 8.64 1.69
C ARG A 620 -8.93 7.75 2.77
N TYR A 621 -9.12 8.28 3.97
CA TYR A 621 -9.51 7.54 5.16
C TYR A 621 -10.86 7.97 5.73
N GLY A 622 -11.40 9.10 5.28
CA GLY A 622 -12.61 9.69 5.82
C GLY A 622 -13.89 9.05 5.31
N SER A 623 -14.93 9.12 6.12
CA SER A 623 -16.29 8.76 5.75
C SER A 623 -17.30 9.73 6.37
N THR A 624 -18.33 10.07 5.59
CA THR A 624 -19.47 10.86 6.08
C THR A 624 -20.70 10.00 6.41
N GLN A 625 -20.58 8.66 6.23
CA GLN A 625 -21.68 7.71 6.39
C GLN A 625 -21.17 6.41 7.01
N GLY A 626 -22.09 5.62 7.58
CA GLY A 626 -21.77 4.32 8.18
C GLY A 626 -21.64 4.40 9.70
N GLU A 627 -21.11 3.32 10.27
CA GLU A 627 -20.99 3.16 11.73
C GLU A 627 -19.81 3.93 12.33
N TRP A 628 -18.83 4.31 11.51
CA TRP A 628 -17.65 5.09 11.92
C TRP A 628 -17.39 6.21 10.90
N THR A 629 -17.66 7.45 11.31
CA THR A 629 -17.49 8.63 10.45
C THR A 629 -16.25 9.43 10.83
N THR A 630 -15.83 10.34 9.95
CA THR A 630 -14.74 11.29 10.24
C THR A 630 -15.03 12.12 11.48
N ASP A 631 -16.27 12.59 11.65
CA ASP A 631 -16.65 13.41 12.81
C ASP A 631 -16.56 12.59 14.11
N MET A 632 -17.00 11.32 14.11
CA MET A 632 -16.85 10.42 15.26
C MET A 632 -15.38 10.13 15.59
N PHE A 633 -14.52 10.00 14.57
CA PHE A 633 -13.07 9.87 14.82
C PHE A 633 -12.49 11.13 15.45
N VAL A 634 -12.85 12.34 14.94
CA VAL A 634 -12.40 13.61 15.52
C VAL A 634 -12.91 13.77 16.96
N GLU A 635 -14.16 13.39 17.23
CA GLU A 635 -14.73 13.35 18.58
C GLU A 635 -13.92 12.43 19.49
N ALA A 636 -13.63 11.20 19.04
CA ALA A 636 -12.84 10.25 19.83
C ALA A 636 -11.43 10.77 20.14
N VAL A 637 -10.78 11.43 19.19
CA VAL A 637 -9.49 12.08 19.41
C VAL A 637 -9.61 13.21 20.44
N TYR A 638 -10.62 14.08 20.30
CA TYR A 638 -10.87 15.20 21.21
C TYR A 638 -11.12 14.71 22.65
N GLU A 639 -12.06 13.76 22.83
CA GLU A 639 -12.39 13.20 24.14
C GLU A 639 -11.19 12.48 24.78
N SER A 640 -10.44 11.72 23.99
CA SER A 640 -9.21 11.06 24.44
C SER A 640 -8.15 12.05 24.98
N LEU A 641 -8.11 13.27 24.45
CA LEU A 641 -7.18 14.33 24.88
C LEU A 641 -7.73 15.20 25.99
N ALA A 642 -9.04 15.41 26.07
CA ALA A 642 -9.69 16.25 27.07
C ALA A 642 -9.82 15.60 28.46
N ARG A 643 -9.78 14.26 28.53
CA ARG A 643 -9.88 13.47 29.79
C ARG A 643 -8.61 13.44 30.63
N ARG A 644 -7.56 14.17 30.28
CA ARG A 644 -6.28 14.21 31.00
C ARG A 644 -6.26 15.19 32.16
#